data_9664093fec8fda8ff9ecb794afab3d27
#
_entry.id   9664093fec8fda8ff9ecb794afab3d27
#
_cell.length_a   1.000
_cell.length_b   1.000
_cell.length_c   1.000
_cell.angle_alpha   90.00
_cell.angle_beta   90.00
_cell.angle_gamma   90.00
#
_symmetry.space_group_name_H-M   'P 1'
#
loop_
_entity.id
_entity.type
_entity.pdbx_description
1 polymer ?
#
loop_
_entity_poly.entity_id
_entity_poly.type
_entity_poly.pdbx_seq_one_letter_code
_entity_poly.pdbx_strand_id
1 'polypeptide(L)'
;MAFNEEETRFHLIDPVLRRKGYDDSQRIRLETPAPVEPTGPKGRRRKGAGRTDYLLCVQVGGMPKPLPVAVLEAKRESDDPLKGMEQAKSYADCKRFDVQYVFASNGHLYGDYDKPSGIQTGPHPLEDFPPHPELCARYARDKGIDLASPDAALLFQADSPAWSQSRYYQDAAIRAAFEKIVLERQAGNAPRVLLTLATGAGKTIIATNLLWRMGQAGLLPKPALFLCDRDELREQAYSKLKAAFGGNARIVETVRGQNAAANARIHIATYQTLGIDEHGDGSFLTDHYGEDAFSVIVIDECHRSAWGRWSQVLTRNPNAIHIGLTATPRKLKEARRAKPSKEVEAAIAEDDAITAHNVRYFGEPVYEYTLAQAQEDGYLAACEIVKRKADIDARVFTREEILKAGVRDIKTGKPLTEDDLTKAEYTGKDFDDELFIDLRTPRMCEDLFRQLCENGGPEQKAIIFCTRDLHADRVAMQMNNLYAAWCKQNGRPRKDDYAFKCTAAGGADKIETMRGSGERAFIACTVDLLEAGVDIERLNAVVFFRYLQSAIKFYQMVGRGTRIHEETQKYKFWLYDYTGVTDLFGAEFITNPPRSGSGGGGGDTGEGGDESEGDDGHTVPVIGGQRVLINPDGRFILGSRDGRETRIPVDEYRREVIRRVLREAHNLDDFRALWIEAKKRRRLIDHLLGDNFSPEVIREIDRMSDFDLYDFFGHHGYRARALKRPERGAHYVQANAAWFEGMENASAIVLKGLGTQFAQGGTEALETPALWDVPEIRQAGGLDALRVLGAPVQVMQEAKMRLFGV
;
A
#
# COMPACT_ATOMS: atom_id res chain seq x y z
N MET A 1 30.09 6.30 -41.53
CA MET A 1 30.07 6.13 -40.03
C MET A 1 28.81 5.36 -39.74
N ALA A 2 28.86 4.38 -38.86
CA ALA A 2 27.67 3.70 -38.40
C ALA A 2 26.82 4.67 -37.56
N PHE A 3 25.52 4.56 -37.66
CA PHE A 3 24.57 5.38 -36.93
C PHE A 3 24.64 5.14 -35.42
N ASN A 4 24.52 6.20 -34.62
CA ASN A 4 24.31 6.10 -33.20
C ASN A 4 22.88 5.58 -32.93
N GLU A 5 22.51 5.41 -31.68
CA GLU A 5 21.19 4.83 -31.30
C GLU A 5 20.02 5.70 -31.76
N GLU A 6 20.09 7.03 -31.62
CA GLU A 6 19.05 7.95 -32.08
C GLU A 6 18.92 7.98 -33.61
N GLU A 7 20.05 8.02 -34.32
CA GLU A 7 20.11 7.96 -35.78
C GLU A 7 19.60 6.59 -36.30
N THR A 8 19.95 5.48 -35.62
CA THR A 8 19.44 4.13 -35.94
C THR A 8 17.91 4.08 -35.81
N ARG A 9 17.37 4.66 -34.76
CA ARG A 9 15.92 4.78 -34.59
C ARG A 9 15.29 5.54 -35.75
N PHE A 10 15.76 6.74 -36.00
CA PHE A 10 15.16 7.65 -36.97
C PHE A 10 15.27 7.15 -38.41
N HIS A 11 16.45 6.68 -38.82
CA HIS A 11 16.71 6.33 -40.21
C HIS A 11 16.35 4.89 -40.56
N LEU A 12 16.46 3.97 -39.62
CA LEU A 12 16.32 2.54 -39.89
C LEU A 12 15.06 1.92 -39.27
N ILE A 13 14.81 2.16 -37.97
CA ILE A 13 13.70 1.49 -37.25
C ILE A 13 12.36 2.17 -37.53
N ASP A 14 12.26 3.48 -37.35
CA ASP A 14 10.98 4.22 -37.51
C ASP A 14 10.33 4.00 -38.89
N PRO A 15 11.08 4.03 -40.02
CA PRO A 15 10.45 3.79 -41.33
C PRO A 15 9.86 2.39 -41.46
N VAL A 16 10.48 1.37 -40.89
CA VAL A 16 9.99 0.00 -40.91
C VAL A 16 8.74 -0.11 -40.06
N LEU A 17 8.78 0.38 -38.82
CA LEU A 17 7.62 0.34 -37.92
C LEU A 17 6.39 1.00 -38.53
N ARG A 18 6.57 2.16 -39.18
CA ARG A 18 5.46 2.84 -39.86
C ARG A 18 4.89 1.98 -41.01
N ARG A 19 5.72 1.34 -41.85
CA ARG A 19 5.25 0.43 -42.90
C ARG A 19 4.54 -0.78 -42.32
N LYS A 20 4.91 -1.20 -41.09
CA LYS A 20 4.27 -2.33 -40.38
C LYS A 20 3.00 -1.92 -39.61
N GLY A 21 2.54 -0.67 -39.79
CA GLY A 21 1.29 -0.18 -39.21
C GLY A 21 1.37 0.37 -37.80
N TYR A 22 2.59 0.69 -37.32
CA TYR A 22 2.82 1.44 -36.08
C TYR A 22 3.05 2.92 -36.41
N ASP A 23 2.01 3.56 -36.93
CA ASP A 23 2.09 4.88 -37.56
C ASP A 23 1.37 5.98 -36.76
N ASP A 24 0.70 5.65 -35.68
CA ASP A 24 -0.01 6.59 -34.87
C ASP A 24 0.25 6.42 -33.34
N SER A 25 -0.08 7.44 -32.57
CA SER A 25 0.11 7.48 -31.11
C SER A 25 -0.72 6.47 -30.31
N GLN A 26 -1.66 5.81 -30.95
CA GLN A 26 -2.48 4.76 -30.36
C GLN A 26 -1.81 3.39 -30.47
N ARG A 27 -0.92 3.21 -31.44
CA ARG A 27 -0.24 1.94 -31.71
C ARG A 27 1.20 1.93 -31.24
N ILE A 28 1.83 3.11 -31.15
CA ILE A 28 3.22 3.26 -30.71
C ILE A 28 3.37 4.48 -29.82
N ARG A 29 4.12 4.35 -28.71
CA ARG A 29 4.54 5.45 -27.85
C ARG A 29 6.06 5.45 -27.74
N LEU A 30 6.64 6.63 -27.84
CA LEU A 30 8.09 6.81 -27.80
C LEU A 30 8.51 7.26 -26.39
N GLU A 31 9.74 6.93 -26.01
CA GLU A 31 10.39 7.43 -24.79
C GLU A 31 9.49 7.32 -23.54
N THR A 32 8.77 6.20 -23.45
CA THR A 32 7.85 6.01 -22.34
C THR A 32 8.62 5.65 -21.07
N PRO A 33 8.45 6.39 -19.95
CA PRO A 33 9.12 6.05 -18.69
C PRO A 33 8.78 4.64 -18.24
N ALA A 34 9.79 3.78 -18.10
CA ALA A 34 9.60 2.38 -17.73
C ALA A 34 9.31 2.20 -16.23
N PRO A 35 10.03 2.84 -15.30
CA PRO A 35 9.80 2.57 -13.89
C PRO A 35 8.52 3.18 -13.37
N VAL A 36 8.00 2.55 -12.33
CA VAL A 36 6.98 3.11 -11.46
C VAL A 36 7.54 4.33 -10.75
N GLU A 37 6.85 5.44 -10.85
CA GLU A 37 7.19 6.66 -10.13
C GLU A 37 6.33 6.74 -8.86
N PRO A 38 6.81 6.27 -7.70
CA PRO A 38 6.10 6.50 -6.44
C PRO A 38 6.08 8.00 -6.16
N THR A 39 4.98 8.47 -5.62
CA THR A 39 4.88 9.84 -5.14
C THR A 39 5.82 9.97 -3.93
N GLY A 40 6.96 10.61 -4.12
CA GLY A 40 7.90 10.87 -3.03
C GLY A 40 7.43 12.02 -2.13
N PRO A 41 8.15 12.26 -1.03
CA PRO A 41 7.92 13.42 -0.19
C PRO A 41 7.80 14.71 -1.01
N LYS A 42 6.75 15.51 -0.76
CA LYS A 42 6.46 16.78 -1.46
C LYS A 42 5.95 16.66 -2.90
N GLY A 43 5.23 15.61 -3.24
CA GLY A 43 4.63 15.44 -4.57
C GLY A 43 5.68 15.31 -5.69
N ARG A 44 6.93 15.07 -5.37
CA ARG A 44 8.01 14.88 -6.36
C ARG A 44 7.93 13.47 -6.89
N ARG A 45 7.51 13.35 -8.12
CA ARG A 45 7.62 12.09 -8.86
C ARG A 45 9.10 11.76 -9.01
N ARG A 46 9.53 10.62 -8.52
CA ARG A 46 10.81 10.05 -8.90
C ARG A 46 10.75 9.74 -10.39
N LYS A 47 11.54 10.44 -11.18
CA LYS A 47 11.76 10.03 -12.55
C LYS A 47 12.57 8.74 -12.50
N GLY A 48 11.93 7.63 -12.81
CA GLY A 48 12.61 6.37 -12.90
C GLY A 48 13.73 6.39 -13.93
N ALA A 49 14.75 5.58 -13.71
CA ALA A 49 15.82 5.37 -14.64
C ALA A 49 15.32 4.53 -15.81
N GLY A 50 15.45 5.06 -16.99
CA GLY A 50 15.13 4.37 -18.22
C GLY A 50 13.77 4.72 -18.79
N ARG A 51 13.80 4.85 -20.10
CA ARG A 51 12.62 4.95 -20.94
C ARG A 51 12.73 3.83 -21.95
N THR A 52 11.63 3.19 -22.26
CA THR A 52 11.58 2.31 -23.42
C THR A 52 11.72 3.18 -24.66
N ASP A 53 12.53 2.78 -25.61
CA ASP A 53 12.57 3.49 -26.89
C ASP A 53 11.19 3.47 -27.53
N TYR A 54 10.56 2.31 -27.55
CA TYR A 54 9.21 2.13 -28.08
C TYR A 54 8.36 1.26 -27.18
N LEU A 55 7.13 1.71 -26.96
CA LEU A 55 6.07 0.91 -26.35
C LEU A 55 5.01 0.63 -27.42
N LEU A 56 4.84 -0.64 -27.79
CA LEU A 56 3.90 -1.05 -28.83
C LEU A 56 2.57 -1.46 -28.20
N CYS A 57 1.49 -0.99 -28.78
CA CYS A 57 0.15 -1.18 -28.25
C CYS A 57 -0.74 -1.92 -29.25
N VAL A 58 -1.64 -2.73 -28.73
CA VAL A 58 -2.81 -3.26 -29.46
C VAL A 58 -3.90 -2.21 -29.44
N GLN A 59 -4.52 -1.96 -30.58
CA GLN A 59 -5.66 -1.08 -30.74
C GLN A 59 -6.66 -1.72 -31.70
N VAL A 60 -7.94 -1.62 -31.37
CA VAL A 60 -9.04 -2.18 -32.15
C VAL A 60 -10.02 -1.06 -32.51
N GLY A 61 -10.33 -0.92 -33.80
CA GLY A 61 -11.46 -0.16 -34.31
C GLY A 61 -11.55 1.31 -33.88
N GLY A 62 -10.42 2.01 -33.68
CA GLY A 62 -10.44 3.42 -33.26
C GLY A 62 -10.86 3.67 -31.81
N MET A 63 -10.88 2.64 -30.98
CA MET A 63 -11.20 2.72 -29.57
C MET A 63 -10.20 3.62 -28.81
N PRO A 64 -10.65 4.35 -27.74
CA PRO A 64 -9.90 5.47 -27.18
C PRO A 64 -8.66 5.08 -26.35
N LYS A 65 -8.63 3.87 -25.76
CA LYS A 65 -7.52 3.46 -24.89
C LYS A 65 -6.73 2.31 -25.52
N PRO A 66 -5.53 2.57 -26.07
CA PRO A 66 -4.66 1.51 -26.57
C PRO A 66 -4.11 0.67 -25.41
N LEU A 67 -3.86 -0.61 -25.66
CA LEU A 67 -3.38 -1.55 -24.66
C LEU A 67 -1.90 -1.86 -24.92
N PRO A 68 -0.97 -1.45 -24.03
CA PRO A 68 0.44 -1.80 -24.15
C PRO A 68 0.65 -3.32 -24.08
N VAL A 69 1.38 -3.90 -25.04
CA VAL A 69 1.64 -5.35 -25.06
C VAL A 69 3.10 -5.68 -25.32
N ALA A 70 3.90 -4.77 -25.88
CA ALA A 70 5.29 -5.02 -26.17
C ALA A 70 6.17 -3.80 -25.96
N VAL A 71 7.46 -4.05 -25.73
CA VAL A 71 8.54 -3.05 -25.76
C VAL A 71 9.53 -3.40 -26.87
N LEU A 72 10.10 -2.38 -27.53
CA LEU A 72 11.22 -2.51 -28.45
C LEU A 72 12.32 -1.57 -28.01
N GLU A 73 13.52 -2.10 -27.84
CA GLU A 73 14.75 -1.37 -27.50
C GLU A 73 15.64 -1.25 -28.73
N ALA A 74 16.08 -0.04 -29.02
CA ALA A 74 17.02 0.21 -30.10
C ALA A 74 18.46 0.12 -29.60
N LYS A 75 19.36 -0.26 -30.50
CA LYS A 75 20.80 -0.24 -30.32
C LYS A 75 21.46 0.41 -31.52
N ARG A 76 22.74 0.79 -31.36
CA ARG A 76 23.52 1.37 -32.46
C ARG A 76 23.57 0.41 -33.63
N GLU A 77 23.62 0.93 -34.84
CA GLU A 77 23.68 0.17 -36.09
C GLU A 77 24.79 -0.92 -36.06
N SER A 78 25.95 -0.61 -35.43
CA SER A 78 27.09 -1.51 -35.34
C SER A 78 27.00 -2.54 -34.20
N ASP A 79 26.00 -2.44 -33.32
CA ASP A 79 25.86 -3.35 -32.20
C ASP A 79 25.05 -4.61 -32.57
N ASP A 80 25.29 -5.69 -31.85
CA ASP A 80 24.45 -6.88 -31.93
C ASP A 80 23.04 -6.51 -31.44
N PRO A 81 21.96 -6.80 -32.20
CA PRO A 81 20.58 -6.49 -31.80
C PRO A 81 20.20 -7.15 -30.45
N LEU A 82 20.74 -8.35 -30.14
CA LEU A 82 20.47 -9.04 -28.89
C LEU A 82 21.09 -8.39 -27.65
N LYS A 83 22.07 -7.49 -27.83
CA LYS A 83 22.67 -6.72 -26.73
C LYS A 83 21.63 -5.87 -25.96
N GLY A 84 20.57 -5.43 -26.64
CA GLY A 84 19.46 -4.69 -26.02
C GLY A 84 18.44 -5.56 -25.30
N MET A 85 18.47 -6.87 -25.49
CA MET A 85 17.41 -7.75 -25.04
C MET A 85 17.27 -7.77 -23.51
N GLU A 86 18.37 -7.85 -22.76
CA GLU A 86 18.31 -7.86 -21.28
C GLU A 86 17.79 -6.51 -20.73
N GLN A 87 18.14 -5.40 -21.38
CA GLN A 87 17.59 -4.09 -21.03
C GLN A 87 16.09 -4.04 -21.34
N ALA A 88 15.69 -4.49 -22.51
CA ALA A 88 14.28 -4.54 -22.91
C ALA A 88 13.46 -5.47 -22.00
N LYS A 89 14.00 -6.63 -21.60
CA LYS A 89 13.38 -7.53 -20.61
C LYS A 89 13.19 -6.83 -19.28
N SER A 90 14.18 -6.08 -18.81
CA SER A 90 14.04 -5.31 -17.56
C SER A 90 12.92 -4.27 -17.62
N TYR A 91 12.69 -3.66 -18.77
CA TYR A 91 11.56 -2.76 -19.00
C TYR A 91 10.23 -3.50 -19.09
N ALA A 92 10.21 -4.68 -19.71
CA ALA A 92 9.04 -5.54 -19.77
C ALA A 92 8.64 -6.13 -18.41
N ASP A 93 9.62 -6.34 -17.54
CA ASP A 93 9.39 -6.76 -16.15
C ASP A 93 8.92 -5.60 -15.26
N CYS A 94 8.98 -4.38 -15.79
CA CYS A 94 8.42 -3.24 -15.11
C CYS A 94 6.91 -3.41 -14.95
N LYS A 95 6.46 -3.47 -13.70
CA LYS A 95 5.05 -3.68 -13.31
C LYS A 95 4.09 -2.68 -13.96
N ARG A 96 4.60 -1.53 -14.42
CA ARG A 96 3.79 -0.46 -15.04
C ARG A 96 3.15 -0.86 -16.36
N PHE A 97 3.82 -1.67 -17.19
CA PHE A 97 3.35 -1.96 -18.54
C PHE A 97 2.63 -3.30 -18.64
N ASP A 98 3.02 -4.27 -17.83
CA ASP A 98 2.53 -5.65 -17.91
C ASP A 98 2.58 -6.16 -19.37
N VAL A 99 3.72 -5.91 -20.06
CA VAL A 99 3.89 -6.31 -21.44
C VAL A 99 4.31 -7.77 -21.55
N GLN A 100 3.89 -8.38 -22.66
CA GLN A 100 4.08 -9.80 -22.91
C GLN A 100 5.24 -10.07 -23.88
N TYR A 101 5.56 -9.10 -24.75
CA TYR A 101 6.52 -9.29 -25.83
C TYR A 101 7.65 -8.27 -25.72
N VAL A 102 8.86 -8.73 -25.99
CA VAL A 102 10.06 -7.91 -25.87
C VAL A 102 10.88 -8.01 -27.15
N PHE A 103 11.20 -6.88 -27.72
CA PHE A 103 11.99 -6.78 -28.92
C PHE A 103 13.25 -5.94 -28.67
N ALA A 104 14.32 -6.25 -29.40
CA ALA A 104 15.53 -5.42 -29.46
C ALA A 104 16.04 -5.38 -30.89
N SER A 105 16.50 -4.22 -31.39
CA SER A 105 16.90 -4.05 -32.79
C SER A 105 18.07 -3.09 -32.93
N ASN A 106 18.93 -3.34 -33.93
CA ASN A 106 20.01 -2.45 -34.39
C ASN A 106 19.66 -1.75 -35.72
N GLY A 107 18.40 -1.80 -36.14
CA GLY A 107 17.93 -1.20 -37.39
C GLY A 107 18.03 -2.10 -38.63
N HIS A 108 18.75 -3.22 -38.56
CA HIS A 108 18.84 -4.22 -39.64
C HIS A 108 18.24 -5.55 -39.23
N LEU A 109 18.49 -5.92 -37.98
CA LEU A 109 18.02 -7.17 -37.40
C LEU A 109 17.29 -6.89 -36.11
N TYR A 110 16.42 -7.82 -35.70
CA TYR A 110 15.75 -7.80 -34.41
C TYR A 110 15.73 -9.17 -33.72
N GLY A 111 15.73 -9.15 -32.39
CA GLY A 111 15.40 -10.31 -31.54
C GLY A 111 14.00 -10.17 -30.95
N ASP A 112 13.35 -11.31 -30.72
CA ASP A 112 12.01 -11.43 -30.12
C ASP A 112 12.10 -12.33 -28.88
N TYR A 113 11.55 -11.88 -27.77
CA TYR A 113 11.36 -12.67 -26.58
C TYR A 113 9.89 -12.67 -26.18
N ASP A 114 9.32 -13.84 -26.12
CA ASP A 114 7.96 -14.13 -25.70
C ASP A 114 7.95 -14.47 -24.22
N LYS A 115 7.48 -13.55 -23.40
CA LYS A 115 7.49 -13.71 -21.93
C LYS A 115 6.58 -14.86 -21.45
N PRO A 116 5.37 -15.06 -21.99
CA PRO A 116 4.51 -16.18 -21.62
C PRO A 116 5.13 -17.56 -21.84
N SER A 117 5.82 -17.77 -22.95
CA SER A 117 6.48 -19.04 -23.26
C SER A 117 7.92 -19.12 -22.76
N GLY A 118 8.55 -17.99 -22.44
CA GLY A 118 9.98 -17.89 -22.13
C GLY A 118 10.91 -18.10 -23.32
N ILE A 119 10.38 -18.15 -24.56
CA ILE A 119 11.17 -18.42 -25.75
C ILE A 119 11.74 -17.13 -26.31
N GLN A 120 13.05 -17.14 -26.59
CA GLN A 120 13.74 -16.08 -27.31
C GLN A 120 14.15 -16.58 -28.69
N THR A 121 13.87 -15.79 -29.72
CA THR A 121 14.20 -16.09 -31.12
C THR A 121 14.97 -14.93 -31.77
N GLY A 122 15.53 -15.19 -32.93
CA GLY A 122 16.31 -14.21 -33.71
C GLY A 122 17.82 -14.41 -33.57
N PRO A 123 18.62 -13.50 -34.17
CA PRO A 123 18.17 -12.30 -34.89
C PRO A 123 17.47 -12.59 -36.23
N HIS A 124 16.43 -11.86 -36.51
CA HIS A 124 15.66 -11.88 -37.76
C HIS A 124 15.85 -10.58 -38.52
N PRO A 125 15.69 -10.52 -39.87
CA PRO A 125 15.68 -9.26 -40.58
C PRO A 125 14.60 -8.29 -40.06
N LEU A 126 14.92 -7.02 -39.87
CA LEU A 126 13.96 -6.05 -39.36
C LEU A 126 12.76 -5.87 -40.33
N GLU A 127 12.93 -6.12 -41.62
CA GLU A 127 11.82 -6.12 -42.58
C GLU A 127 10.76 -7.20 -42.28
N ASP A 128 11.13 -8.23 -41.56
CA ASP A 128 10.21 -9.31 -41.10
C ASP A 128 9.55 -8.98 -39.73
N PHE A 129 9.79 -7.78 -39.19
CA PHE A 129 9.17 -7.36 -37.92
C PHE A 129 7.65 -7.52 -37.98
N PRO A 130 6.99 -8.09 -36.97
CA PRO A 130 5.57 -8.39 -36.98
C PRO A 130 4.74 -7.10 -37.20
N PRO A 131 3.85 -7.08 -38.21
CA PRO A 131 2.96 -5.95 -38.41
C PRO A 131 1.93 -5.85 -37.29
N HIS A 132 1.38 -4.65 -37.08
CA HIS A 132 0.41 -4.40 -36.01
C HIS A 132 -0.75 -5.41 -35.92
N PRO A 133 -1.38 -5.86 -37.07
CA PRO A 133 -2.41 -6.89 -36.99
C PRO A 133 -1.92 -8.23 -36.47
N GLU A 134 -0.67 -8.60 -36.74
CA GLU A 134 -0.07 -9.83 -36.25
C GLU A 134 0.20 -9.73 -34.74
N LEU A 135 0.67 -8.59 -34.24
CA LEU A 135 0.81 -8.34 -32.80
C LEU A 135 -0.55 -8.43 -32.10
N CYS A 136 -1.61 -7.90 -32.70
CA CYS A 136 -2.98 -8.04 -32.22
C CYS A 136 -3.40 -9.52 -32.16
N ALA A 137 -3.14 -10.28 -33.24
CA ALA A 137 -3.47 -11.70 -33.30
C ALA A 137 -2.67 -12.54 -32.31
N ARG A 138 -1.39 -12.21 -32.10
CA ARG A 138 -0.54 -12.84 -31.09
C ARG A 138 -1.11 -12.62 -29.68
N TYR A 139 -1.43 -11.38 -29.32
CA TYR A 139 -2.06 -11.05 -28.05
C TYR A 139 -3.43 -11.77 -27.88
N ALA A 140 -4.27 -11.75 -28.92
CA ALA A 140 -5.57 -12.42 -28.92
C ALA A 140 -5.44 -13.92 -28.62
N ARG A 141 -4.52 -14.59 -29.33
CA ARG A 141 -4.23 -16.02 -29.14
C ARG A 141 -3.70 -16.33 -27.76
N ASP A 142 -2.71 -15.56 -27.28
CA ASP A 142 -2.03 -15.84 -26.02
C ASP A 142 -2.92 -15.56 -24.80
N LYS A 143 -3.86 -14.64 -24.94
CA LYS A 143 -4.90 -14.37 -23.93
C LYS A 143 -6.17 -15.18 -24.12
N GLY A 144 -6.33 -15.89 -25.25
CA GLY A 144 -7.56 -16.61 -25.58
C GLY A 144 -8.76 -15.69 -25.86
N ILE A 145 -8.54 -14.44 -26.27
CA ILE A 145 -9.57 -13.42 -26.46
C ILE A 145 -9.79 -13.19 -27.95
N ASP A 146 -11.05 -13.26 -28.40
CA ASP A 146 -11.43 -12.78 -29.72
C ASP A 146 -11.58 -11.26 -29.71
N LEU A 147 -10.61 -10.55 -30.28
CA LEU A 147 -10.60 -9.08 -30.35
C LEU A 147 -11.67 -8.53 -31.31
N ALA A 148 -12.24 -9.34 -32.22
CA ALA A 148 -13.32 -8.92 -33.08
C ALA A 148 -14.70 -8.98 -32.41
N SER A 149 -14.78 -9.66 -31.26
CA SER A 149 -16.01 -9.73 -30.46
C SER A 149 -16.39 -8.37 -29.88
N PRO A 150 -17.69 -8.01 -29.84
CA PRO A 150 -18.16 -6.80 -29.18
C PRO A 150 -17.74 -6.69 -27.73
N ASP A 151 -17.60 -7.80 -27.03
CA ASP A 151 -17.16 -7.82 -25.62
C ASP A 151 -15.72 -7.32 -25.46
N ALA A 152 -14.85 -7.51 -26.47
CA ALA A 152 -13.47 -7.03 -26.43
C ALA A 152 -13.36 -5.50 -26.37
N ALA A 153 -14.40 -4.78 -26.79
CA ALA A 153 -14.47 -3.32 -26.70
C ALA A 153 -14.27 -2.84 -25.25
N LEU A 154 -14.59 -3.65 -24.25
CA LEU A 154 -14.38 -3.34 -22.83
C LEU A 154 -12.92 -3.04 -22.49
N LEU A 155 -11.97 -3.74 -23.11
CA LEU A 155 -10.53 -3.56 -22.88
C LEU A 155 -10.02 -2.18 -23.30
N PHE A 156 -10.69 -1.56 -24.27
CA PHE A 156 -10.24 -0.34 -24.95
C PHE A 156 -11.07 0.90 -24.63
N GLN A 157 -12.01 0.83 -23.66
CA GLN A 157 -12.80 1.98 -23.22
C GLN A 157 -11.96 3.00 -22.44
N ALA A 158 -12.33 4.28 -22.58
CA ALA A 158 -11.70 5.36 -21.84
C ALA A 158 -11.95 5.26 -20.32
N ASP A 159 -10.98 5.69 -19.55
CA ASP A 159 -11.12 5.82 -18.10
C ASP A 159 -12.14 6.88 -17.71
N SER A 160 -12.64 6.78 -16.49
CA SER A 160 -13.56 7.77 -15.93
C SER A 160 -12.93 9.17 -15.90
N PRO A 161 -13.68 10.24 -16.25
CA PRO A 161 -13.21 11.62 -16.09
C PRO A 161 -12.78 11.96 -14.66
N ALA A 162 -13.34 11.28 -13.65
CA ALA A 162 -12.94 11.41 -12.26
C ALA A 162 -11.61 10.72 -11.93
N TRP A 163 -11.01 10.02 -12.90
CA TRP A 163 -9.75 9.30 -12.79
C TRP A 163 -8.59 10.24 -13.10
N SER A 164 -8.20 11.06 -12.12
CA SER A 164 -7.22 12.14 -12.35
C SER A 164 -5.76 11.68 -12.37
N GLN A 165 -5.45 10.57 -11.70
CA GLN A 165 -4.10 9.99 -11.66
C GLN A 165 -4.20 8.48 -11.51
N SER A 166 -3.96 7.74 -12.59
CA SER A 166 -3.86 6.29 -12.52
C SER A 166 -2.54 5.88 -11.88
N ARG A 167 -2.60 4.94 -10.98
CA ARG A 167 -1.42 4.22 -10.49
C ARG A 167 -1.29 2.93 -11.29
N TYR A 168 -0.06 2.54 -11.64
CA TYR A 168 0.17 1.41 -12.53
C TYR A 168 -0.57 0.13 -12.13
N TYR A 169 -0.58 -0.19 -10.82
CA TYR A 169 -1.23 -1.38 -10.31
C TYR A 169 -2.76 -1.32 -10.42
N GLN A 170 -3.33 -0.13 -10.43
CA GLN A 170 -4.77 0.06 -10.64
C GLN A 170 -5.12 -0.21 -12.10
N ASP A 171 -4.31 0.31 -13.05
CA ASP A 171 -4.47 -0.01 -14.47
C ASP A 171 -4.29 -1.51 -14.74
N ALA A 172 -3.30 -2.13 -14.12
CA ALA A 172 -3.05 -3.57 -14.24
C ALA A 172 -4.21 -4.41 -13.67
N ALA A 173 -4.74 -4.04 -12.50
CA ALA A 173 -5.90 -4.70 -11.89
C ALA A 173 -7.16 -4.59 -12.75
N ILE A 174 -7.42 -3.39 -13.30
CA ILE A 174 -8.56 -3.15 -14.19
C ILE A 174 -8.41 -3.98 -15.48
N ARG A 175 -7.22 -4.00 -16.06
CA ARG A 175 -6.92 -4.78 -17.26
C ARG A 175 -7.15 -6.27 -17.01
N ALA A 176 -6.59 -6.82 -15.95
CA ALA A 176 -6.75 -8.23 -15.59
C ALA A 176 -8.23 -8.61 -15.36
N ALA A 177 -8.98 -7.73 -14.68
CA ALA A 177 -10.42 -7.93 -14.48
C ALA A 177 -11.17 -7.96 -15.83
N PHE A 178 -10.87 -7.04 -16.74
CA PHE A 178 -11.54 -7.00 -18.02
C PHE A 178 -11.14 -8.14 -18.96
N GLU A 179 -9.86 -8.55 -18.97
CA GLU A 179 -9.43 -9.74 -19.70
C GLU A 179 -10.25 -10.97 -19.25
N LYS A 180 -10.42 -11.16 -17.93
CA LYS A 180 -11.25 -12.26 -17.39
C LYS A 180 -12.72 -12.12 -17.77
N ILE A 181 -13.30 -10.92 -17.65
CA ILE A 181 -14.71 -10.70 -18.02
C ILE A 181 -14.95 -11.01 -19.49
N VAL A 182 -14.08 -10.55 -20.39
CA VAL A 182 -14.20 -10.79 -21.83
C VAL A 182 -14.11 -12.27 -22.12
N LEU A 183 -13.15 -12.98 -21.55
CA LEU A 183 -13.00 -14.44 -21.72
C LEU A 183 -14.26 -15.21 -21.32
N GLU A 184 -14.78 -14.93 -20.11
CA GLU A 184 -15.96 -15.64 -19.61
C GLU A 184 -17.20 -15.36 -20.46
N ARG A 185 -17.39 -14.10 -20.88
CA ARG A 185 -18.52 -13.73 -21.75
C ARG A 185 -18.44 -14.37 -23.12
N GLN A 186 -17.24 -14.42 -23.72
CA GLN A 186 -17.03 -15.12 -24.99
C GLN A 186 -17.26 -16.63 -24.87
N ALA A 187 -17.01 -17.20 -23.71
CA ALA A 187 -17.33 -18.60 -23.37
C ALA A 187 -18.83 -18.82 -23.04
N GLY A 188 -19.64 -17.76 -22.99
CA GLY A 188 -21.05 -17.84 -22.60
C GLY A 188 -21.29 -17.98 -21.10
N ASN A 189 -20.28 -17.75 -20.28
CA ASN A 189 -20.34 -17.84 -18.83
C ASN A 189 -20.68 -16.49 -18.18
N ALA A 190 -21.31 -16.52 -17.00
CA ALA A 190 -21.44 -15.33 -16.17
C ALA A 190 -20.11 -15.03 -15.46
N PRO A 191 -19.47 -13.85 -15.71
CA PRO A 191 -18.13 -13.59 -15.20
C PRO A 191 -18.07 -13.48 -13.65
N ARG A 192 -17.05 -14.10 -13.07
CA ARG A 192 -16.69 -14.02 -11.67
C ARG A 192 -15.25 -13.57 -11.56
N VAL A 193 -15.01 -12.46 -10.86
CA VAL A 193 -13.69 -11.82 -10.78
C VAL A 193 -13.33 -11.53 -9.34
N LEU A 194 -12.13 -11.89 -8.92
CA LEU A 194 -11.58 -11.57 -7.61
C LEU A 194 -10.34 -10.69 -7.78
N LEU A 195 -10.31 -9.56 -7.07
CA LEU A 195 -9.16 -8.66 -6.97
C LEU A 195 -8.70 -8.58 -5.52
N THR A 196 -7.44 -8.88 -5.28
CA THR A 196 -6.82 -8.75 -3.96
C THR A 196 -5.89 -7.54 -3.95
N LEU A 197 -6.23 -6.52 -3.15
CA LEU A 197 -5.47 -5.28 -3.08
C LEU A 197 -5.40 -4.81 -1.62
N ALA A 198 -4.20 -4.42 -1.20
CA ALA A 198 -3.96 -3.90 0.15
C ALA A 198 -4.97 -2.81 0.54
N THR A 199 -5.30 -2.74 1.83
CA THR A 199 -6.10 -1.63 2.35
C THR A 199 -5.37 -0.32 2.08
N GLY A 200 -6.08 0.67 1.54
CA GLY A 200 -5.47 1.94 1.13
C GLY A 200 -5.00 1.99 -0.33
N ALA A 201 -4.97 0.87 -1.06
CA ALA A 201 -4.58 0.83 -2.47
C ALA A 201 -5.63 1.42 -3.43
N GLY A 202 -6.79 1.86 -2.94
CA GLY A 202 -7.82 2.50 -3.76
C GLY A 202 -8.78 1.54 -4.44
N LYS A 203 -9.17 0.44 -3.79
CA LYS A 203 -10.17 -0.54 -4.28
C LYS A 203 -11.44 0.13 -4.84
N THR A 204 -11.99 1.10 -4.11
CA THR A 204 -13.19 1.83 -4.54
C THR A 204 -12.98 2.63 -5.82
N ILE A 205 -11.77 3.20 -6.02
CA ILE A 205 -11.43 3.93 -7.25
C ILE A 205 -11.36 2.96 -8.43
N ILE A 206 -10.75 1.79 -8.24
CA ILE A 206 -10.71 0.71 -9.25
C ILE A 206 -12.14 0.30 -9.62
N ALA A 207 -12.99 0.04 -8.63
CA ALA A 207 -14.39 -0.33 -8.86
C ALA A 207 -15.17 0.74 -9.63
N THR A 208 -14.96 2.03 -9.28
CA THR A 208 -15.58 3.14 -9.99
C THR A 208 -15.20 3.15 -11.46
N ASN A 209 -13.91 2.93 -11.76
CA ASN A 209 -13.45 2.91 -13.15
C ASN A 209 -13.90 1.65 -13.90
N LEU A 210 -13.97 0.49 -13.23
CA LEU A 210 -14.56 -0.73 -13.81
C LEU A 210 -16.01 -0.48 -14.22
N LEU A 211 -16.84 0.02 -13.31
CA LEU A 211 -18.24 0.33 -13.59
C LEU A 211 -18.42 1.39 -14.69
N TRP A 212 -17.57 2.42 -14.70
CA TRP A 212 -17.58 3.46 -15.75
C TRP A 212 -17.35 2.85 -17.14
N ARG A 213 -16.26 2.10 -17.29
CA ARG A 213 -15.90 1.49 -18.59
C ARG A 213 -16.90 0.44 -19.02
N MET A 214 -17.50 -0.33 -18.10
CA MET A 214 -18.61 -1.24 -18.39
C MET A 214 -19.83 -0.47 -18.88
N GLY A 215 -20.13 0.68 -18.29
CA GLY A 215 -21.20 1.55 -18.76
C GLY A 215 -20.99 2.05 -20.19
N GLN A 216 -19.75 2.47 -20.51
CA GLN A 216 -19.38 2.88 -21.88
C GLN A 216 -19.45 1.72 -22.89
N ALA A 217 -19.13 0.51 -22.46
CA ALA A 217 -19.22 -0.69 -23.30
C ALA A 217 -20.66 -1.25 -23.43
N GLY A 218 -21.66 -0.60 -22.82
CA GLY A 218 -23.05 -1.06 -22.87
C GLY A 218 -23.38 -2.26 -21.98
N LEU A 219 -22.49 -2.60 -21.04
CA LEU A 219 -22.67 -3.75 -20.14
C LEU A 219 -23.52 -3.44 -18.89
N LEU A 220 -24.15 -2.26 -18.84
CA LEU A 220 -25.08 -1.86 -17.78
C LEU A 220 -26.51 -1.66 -18.33
N PRO A 221 -27.14 -2.66 -19.00
CA PRO A 221 -28.54 -2.55 -19.42
C PRO A 221 -29.50 -2.51 -18.23
N LYS A 222 -29.12 -3.10 -17.08
CA LYS A 222 -29.76 -2.99 -15.77
C LYS A 222 -28.83 -2.28 -14.82
N PRO A 223 -29.29 -1.80 -13.64
CA PRO A 223 -28.43 -1.16 -12.66
C PRO A 223 -27.24 -2.04 -12.23
N ALA A 224 -26.16 -1.41 -11.77
CA ALA A 224 -25.11 -2.08 -11.02
C ALA A 224 -25.33 -1.88 -9.52
N LEU A 225 -24.99 -2.88 -8.73
CA LEU A 225 -24.97 -2.81 -7.27
C LEU A 225 -23.52 -2.73 -6.78
N PHE A 226 -23.23 -1.74 -5.96
CA PHE A 226 -22.01 -1.66 -5.17
C PHE A 226 -22.36 -1.98 -3.71
N LEU A 227 -21.87 -3.10 -3.21
CA LEU A 227 -22.20 -3.62 -1.90
C LEU A 227 -21.02 -3.45 -0.94
N CYS A 228 -21.31 -2.84 0.21
CA CYS A 228 -20.35 -2.59 1.28
C CYS A 228 -20.76 -3.36 2.56
N ASP A 229 -19.79 -3.60 3.43
CA ASP A 229 -20.02 -4.25 4.72
C ASP A 229 -20.61 -3.26 5.76
N ARG A 230 -20.20 -1.99 5.72
CA ARG A 230 -20.55 -0.96 6.72
C ARG A 230 -20.92 0.38 6.10
N ASP A 231 -21.66 1.18 6.85
CA ASP A 231 -22.16 2.48 6.42
C ASP A 231 -21.04 3.49 6.09
N GLU A 232 -19.95 3.49 6.85
CA GLU A 232 -18.80 4.39 6.58
C GLU A 232 -18.15 4.08 5.23
N LEU A 233 -18.04 2.79 4.86
CA LEU A 233 -17.55 2.38 3.55
C LEU A 233 -18.54 2.78 2.45
N ARG A 234 -19.84 2.68 2.71
CA ARG A 234 -20.91 3.11 1.81
C ARG A 234 -20.80 4.59 1.46
N GLU A 235 -20.62 5.45 2.47
CA GLU A 235 -20.48 6.91 2.25
C GLU A 235 -19.21 7.25 1.45
N GLN A 236 -18.08 6.59 1.74
CA GLN A 236 -16.85 6.76 0.99
C GLN A 236 -17.02 6.30 -0.47
N ALA A 237 -17.65 5.15 -0.69
CA ALA A 237 -17.96 4.64 -2.02
C ALA A 237 -18.90 5.58 -2.76
N TYR A 238 -19.94 6.07 -2.11
CA TYR A 238 -20.87 7.02 -2.68
C TYR A 238 -20.17 8.30 -3.17
N SER A 239 -19.29 8.88 -2.36
CA SER A 239 -18.53 10.07 -2.76
C SER A 239 -17.75 9.86 -4.07
N LYS A 240 -17.06 8.71 -4.22
CA LYS A 240 -16.25 8.37 -5.41
C LYS A 240 -17.15 8.05 -6.62
N LEU A 241 -18.18 7.25 -6.42
CA LEU A 241 -19.13 6.89 -7.48
C LEU A 241 -19.94 8.10 -7.95
N LYS A 242 -20.36 8.99 -7.05
CA LYS A 242 -21.03 10.22 -7.39
C LYS A 242 -20.16 11.17 -8.22
N ALA A 243 -18.86 11.23 -7.94
CA ALA A 243 -17.92 12.03 -8.75
C ALA A 243 -17.86 11.56 -10.20
N ALA A 244 -18.01 10.24 -10.46
CA ALA A 244 -18.00 9.67 -11.81
C ALA A 244 -19.39 9.69 -12.47
N PHE A 245 -20.43 9.32 -11.75
CA PHE A 245 -21.77 9.05 -12.29
C PHE A 245 -22.80 10.16 -12.01
N GLY A 246 -22.45 11.17 -11.21
CA GLY A 246 -23.37 12.26 -10.83
C GLY A 246 -24.62 11.73 -10.12
N GLY A 247 -25.79 12.19 -10.57
CA GLY A 247 -27.08 11.76 -10.02
C GLY A 247 -27.48 10.31 -10.34
N ASN A 248 -26.74 9.63 -11.21
CA ASN A 248 -26.95 8.21 -11.53
C ASN A 248 -26.34 7.24 -10.49
N ALA A 249 -25.60 7.74 -9.48
CA ALA A 249 -25.16 6.96 -8.34
C ALA A 249 -25.95 7.36 -7.10
N ARG A 250 -26.62 6.42 -6.43
CA ARG A 250 -27.43 6.69 -5.25
C ARG A 250 -27.29 5.59 -4.20
N ILE A 251 -27.37 6.01 -2.95
CA ILE A 251 -27.49 5.12 -1.81
C ILE A 251 -28.89 4.48 -1.81
N VAL A 252 -28.95 3.19 -1.54
CA VAL A 252 -30.19 2.45 -1.35
C VAL A 252 -30.72 2.78 0.06
N GLU A 253 -31.88 3.38 0.11
CA GLU A 253 -32.55 3.74 1.35
C GLU A 253 -34.06 3.84 1.12
N THR A 254 -34.84 3.67 2.16
CA THR A 254 -36.29 3.84 2.08
C THR A 254 -36.66 5.28 2.35
N VAL A 255 -37.20 5.94 1.35
CA VAL A 255 -37.76 7.30 1.47
C VAL A 255 -39.24 7.26 1.11
N ARG A 256 -40.09 7.54 2.08
CA ARG A 256 -41.57 7.50 1.94
C ARG A 256 -42.09 6.16 1.40
N GLY A 257 -41.49 5.05 1.85
CA GLY A 257 -41.88 3.70 1.46
C GLY A 257 -41.39 3.25 0.08
N GLN A 258 -40.52 4.05 -0.56
CA GLN A 258 -39.95 3.72 -1.86
C GLN A 258 -38.41 3.66 -1.77
N ASN A 259 -37.82 2.86 -2.62
CA ASN A 259 -36.36 2.80 -2.76
C ASN A 259 -35.85 4.09 -3.47
N ALA A 260 -35.08 4.91 -2.77
CA ALA A 260 -34.53 6.17 -3.28
C ALA A 260 -33.57 5.95 -4.50
N ALA A 261 -33.00 4.77 -4.63
CA ALA A 261 -32.09 4.43 -5.74
C ALA A 261 -32.79 3.83 -6.96
N ALA A 262 -34.13 3.61 -6.93
CA ALA A 262 -34.87 2.85 -7.96
C ALA A 262 -34.58 3.31 -9.41
N ASN A 263 -34.34 4.61 -9.63
CA ASN A 263 -34.07 5.18 -10.96
C ASN A 263 -32.58 5.44 -11.23
N ALA A 264 -31.68 5.04 -10.34
CA ALA A 264 -30.24 5.23 -10.52
C ALA A 264 -29.63 4.08 -11.32
N ARG A 265 -28.50 4.35 -11.97
CA ARG A 265 -27.74 3.29 -12.66
C ARG A 265 -26.80 2.52 -11.73
N ILE A 266 -26.34 3.18 -10.67
CA ILE A 266 -25.45 2.61 -9.65
C ILE A 266 -26.14 2.69 -8.30
N HIS A 267 -26.49 1.56 -7.75
CA HIS A 267 -27.08 1.40 -6.43
C HIS A 267 -25.97 1.09 -5.43
N ILE A 268 -25.93 1.77 -4.31
CA ILE A 268 -24.92 1.62 -3.27
C ILE A 268 -25.63 1.23 -1.99
N ALA A 269 -25.29 0.06 -1.46
CA ALA A 269 -26.00 -0.52 -0.30
C ALA A 269 -25.02 -1.16 0.68
N THR A 270 -25.47 -1.35 1.92
CA THR A 270 -24.89 -2.31 2.86
C THR A 270 -25.78 -3.57 2.92
N TYR A 271 -25.26 -4.65 3.51
CA TYR A 271 -26.04 -5.86 3.73
C TYR A 271 -27.26 -5.60 4.62
N GLN A 272 -27.08 -4.76 5.67
CA GLN A 272 -28.13 -4.33 6.57
C GLN A 272 -29.23 -3.58 5.82
N THR A 273 -28.87 -2.67 4.94
CA THR A 273 -29.83 -1.91 4.12
C THR A 273 -30.68 -2.82 3.24
N LEU A 274 -30.10 -3.93 2.75
CA LEU A 274 -30.84 -4.94 1.96
C LEU A 274 -31.61 -5.94 2.81
N GLY A 275 -31.51 -5.87 4.13
CA GLY A 275 -32.18 -6.77 5.07
C GLY A 275 -31.64 -8.21 5.04
N ILE A 276 -30.36 -8.40 4.65
CA ILE A 276 -29.71 -9.71 4.52
C ILE A 276 -28.57 -9.93 5.52
N ASP A 277 -28.53 -9.17 6.58
CA ASP A 277 -27.67 -9.37 7.75
C ASP A 277 -28.20 -10.49 8.67
N GLU A 278 -27.55 -10.73 9.81
CA GLU A 278 -27.91 -11.79 10.77
C GLU A 278 -29.32 -11.63 11.36
N HIS A 279 -29.81 -10.40 11.47
CA HIS A 279 -31.09 -10.04 12.03
C HIS A 279 -32.15 -9.73 10.96
N GLY A 280 -31.75 -9.60 9.69
CA GLY A 280 -32.62 -9.24 8.57
C GLY A 280 -33.41 -10.43 8.04
N ASP A 281 -34.62 -10.17 7.55
CA ASP A 281 -35.53 -11.17 6.92
C ASP A 281 -35.38 -11.22 5.40
N GLY A 282 -34.51 -10.37 4.81
CA GLY A 282 -34.28 -10.25 3.36
C GLY A 282 -35.42 -9.55 2.64
N SER A 283 -36.40 -8.99 3.35
CA SER A 283 -37.61 -8.43 2.78
C SER A 283 -37.31 -7.25 1.85
N PHE A 284 -36.42 -6.33 2.22
CA PHE A 284 -36.05 -5.20 1.37
C PHE A 284 -35.53 -5.65 0.00
N LEU A 285 -34.61 -6.65 0.00
CA LEU A 285 -34.07 -7.18 -1.25
C LEU A 285 -35.17 -7.80 -2.11
N THR A 286 -36.09 -8.58 -1.52
CA THR A 286 -37.16 -9.27 -2.27
C THR A 286 -38.26 -8.34 -2.75
N ASP A 287 -38.61 -7.33 -1.95
CA ASP A 287 -39.71 -6.39 -2.22
C ASP A 287 -39.33 -5.34 -3.27
N HIS A 288 -38.07 -4.94 -3.31
CA HIS A 288 -37.59 -3.86 -4.20
C HIS A 288 -36.79 -4.34 -5.40
N TYR A 289 -36.31 -5.59 -5.41
CA TYR A 289 -35.49 -6.13 -6.48
C TYR A 289 -35.96 -7.53 -6.90
N GLY A 290 -36.37 -7.65 -8.15
CA GLY A 290 -36.65 -8.94 -8.77
C GLY A 290 -35.41 -9.82 -8.92
N GLU A 291 -35.60 -11.05 -9.41
CA GLU A 291 -34.48 -11.89 -9.84
C GLU A 291 -33.76 -11.25 -11.02
N ASP A 292 -32.44 -11.44 -11.10
CA ASP A 292 -31.59 -10.82 -12.11
C ASP A 292 -31.78 -9.30 -12.24
N ALA A 293 -32.00 -8.61 -11.12
CA ALA A 293 -32.22 -7.16 -11.10
C ALA A 293 -30.98 -6.35 -11.53
N PHE A 294 -29.78 -6.91 -11.41
CA PHE A 294 -28.52 -6.22 -11.65
C PHE A 294 -27.74 -6.78 -12.85
N SER A 295 -27.04 -5.92 -13.58
CA SER A 295 -26.07 -6.31 -14.62
C SER A 295 -24.70 -6.64 -14.01
N VAL A 296 -24.32 -5.90 -12.98
CA VAL A 296 -23.01 -6.00 -12.31
C VAL A 296 -23.21 -5.89 -10.80
N ILE A 297 -22.53 -6.71 -10.04
CA ILE A 297 -22.46 -6.61 -8.58
C ILE A 297 -20.98 -6.51 -8.20
N VAL A 298 -20.60 -5.39 -7.60
CA VAL A 298 -19.28 -5.17 -7.03
C VAL A 298 -19.39 -5.26 -5.51
N ILE A 299 -18.55 -6.08 -4.89
CA ILE A 299 -18.58 -6.31 -3.45
C ILE A 299 -17.26 -5.88 -2.87
N ASP A 300 -17.29 -4.85 -2.05
CA ASP A 300 -16.13 -4.41 -1.27
C ASP A 300 -16.05 -5.23 0.01
N GLU A 301 -14.85 -5.69 0.35
CA GLU A 301 -14.58 -6.63 1.43
C GLU A 301 -15.43 -7.93 1.29
N CYS A 302 -15.28 -8.60 0.14
CA CYS A 302 -16.11 -9.73 -0.27
C CYS A 302 -15.96 -11.00 0.57
N HIS A 303 -15.17 -10.97 1.63
CA HIS A 303 -14.92 -12.12 2.49
C HIS A 303 -16.18 -12.70 3.15
N ARG A 304 -17.26 -11.94 3.26
CA ARG A 304 -18.55 -12.41 3.80
C ARG A 304 -19.58 -12.82 2.74
N SER A 305 -19.39 -12.44 1.48
CA SER A 305 -20.45 -12.47 0.47
C SER A 305 -20.74 -13.82 -0.17
N ALA A 306 -19.79 -14.75 -0.13
CA ALA A 306 -19.91 -16.01 -0.90
C ALA A 306 -20.66 -17.14 -0.17
N TRP A 307 -21.17 -16.91 1.04
CA TRP A 307 -21.79 -17.94 1.87
C TRP A 307 -22.86 -17.39 2.81
N GLY A 308 -23.67 -18.31 3.38
CA GLY A 308 -24.75 -17.95 4.29
C GLY A 308 -25.82 -17.05 3.66
N ARG A 309 -26.45 -16.22 4.46
CA ARG A 309 -27.51 -15.30 4.02
C ARG A 309 -27.00 -14.24 3.04
N TRP A 310 -25.74 -13.79 3.17
CA TRP A 310 -25.15 -12.78 2.31
C TRP A 310 -25.03 -13.20 0.84
N SER A 311 -24.96 -14.52 0.57
CA SER A 311 -24.92 -15.04 -0.80
C SER A 311 -26.24 -14.84 -1.57
N GLN A 312 -27.35 -14.49 -0.89
CA GLN A 312 -28.65 -14.29 -1.55
C GLN A 312 -28.60 -13.23 -2.66
N VAL A 313 -27.83 -12.15 -2.47
CA VAL A 313 -27.66 -11.14 -3.51
C VAL A 313 -27.07 -11.74 -4.78
N LEU A 314 -26.08 -12.61 -4.62
CA LEU A 314 -25.38 -13.25 -5.73
C LEU A 314 -26.23 -14.34 -6.38
N THR A 315 -26.90 -15.18 -5.58
CA THR A 315 -27.70 -16.31 -6.07
C THR A 315 -28.96 -15.85 -6.81
N ARG A 316 -29.54 -14.71 -6.41
CA ARG A 316 -30.68 -14.10 -7.11
C ARG A 316 -30.30 -13.38 -8.42
N ASN A 317 -28.99 -13.15 -8.66
CA ASN A 317 -28.49 -12.47 -9.85
C ASN A 317 -27.40 -13.33 -10.56
N PRO A 318 -27.71 -14.59 -10.91
CA PRO A 318 -26.71 -15.54 -11.40
C PRO A 318 -26.07 -15.10 -12.73
N ASN A 319 -26.79 -14.30 -13.55
CA ASN A 319 -26.37 -13.82 -14.85
C ASN A 319 -25.56 -12.50 -14.78
N ALA A 320 -25.51 -11.84 -13.62
CA ALA A 320 -24.74 -10.62 -13.45
C ALA A 320 -23.23 -10.91 -13.41
N ILE A 321 -22.44 -9.90 -13.80
CA ILE A 321 -20.99 -9.90 -13.59
C ILE A 321 -20.74 -9.66 -12.09
N HIS A 322 -20.05 -10.57 -11.41
CA HIS A 322 -19.73 -10.42 -10.00
C HIS A 322 -18.25 -10.13 -9.82
N ILE A 323 -17.94 -9.06 -9.11
CA ILE A 323 -16.56 -8.60 -8.84
C ILE A 323 -16.37 -8.51 -7.33
N GLY A 324 -15.53 -9.37 -6.78
CA GLY A 324 -15.11 -9.32 -5.38
C GLY A 324 -13.84 -8.52 -5.22
N LEU A 325 -13.82 -7.61 -4.24
CA LEU A 325 -12.65 -6.86 -3.82
C LEU A 325 -12.32 -7.26 -2.38
N THR A 326 -11.05 -7.54 -2.11
CA THR A 326 -10.59 -7.89 -0.76
C THR A 326 -9.19 -7.38 -0.50
N ALA A 327 -8.86 -7.15 0.78
CA ALA A 327 -7.50 -6.81 1.19
C ALA A 327 -6.66 -8.03 1.58
N THR A 328 -7.28 -9.19 1.70
CA THR A 328 -6.62 -10.39 2.25
C THR A 328 -5.82 -11.12 1.19
N PRO A 329 -4.51 -11.31 1.36
CA PRO A 329 -3.70 -12.06 0.41
C PRO A 329 -4.02 -13.56 0.42
N ARG A 330 -3.92 -14.20 -0.75
CA ARG A 330 -4.28 -15.60 -1.01
C ARG A 330 -3.48 -16.66 -0.23
N LYS A 331 -2.23 -16.36 0.18
CA LYS A 331 -1.26 -17.37 0.60
C LYS A 331 -1.32 -17.70 2.10
N LEU A 332 -2.48 -18.09 2.61
CA LEU A 332 -2.63 -18.54 3.99
C LEU A 332 -2.29 -20.03 4.20
N LYS A 333 -2.15 -20.82 3.12
CA LYS A 333 -2.11 -22.29 3.20
C LYS A 333 -0.73 -22.95 3.30
N GLU A 334 0.38 -22.29 2.97
CA GLU A 334 1.65 -23.02 2.71
C GLU A 334 2.67 -23.08 3.86
N ALA A 335 2.43 -22.46 5.02
CA ALA A 335 3.47 -22.34 6.05
C ALA A 335 3.14 -22.94 7.42
N ARG A 336 2.50 -24.12 7.47
CA ARG A 336 2.22 -24.80 8.75
C ARG A 336 3.43 -25.65 9.19
N ARG A 337 4.34 -25.13 10.02
CA ARG A 337 5.44 -25.90 10.64
C ARG A 337 5.32 -26.11 12.16
N ALA A 338 4.39 -25.48 12.86
CA ALA A 338 4.15 -25.70 14.29
C ALA A 338 2.67 -26.03 14.55
N LYS A 339 2.38 -26.85 15.55
CA LYS A 339 0.99 -27.15 15.96
C LYS A 339 0.42 -25.96 16.73
N PRO A 340 -0.57 -25.25 16.19
CA PRO A 340 -1.25 -24.15 16.88
C PRO A 340 -2.14 -24.66 18.04
N SER A 341 -2.59 -23.73 18.92
CA SER A 341 -3.63 -24.08 19.90
C SER A 341 -4.97 -24.32 19.20
N LYS A 342 -5.92 -25.01 19.87
CA LYS A 342 -7.22 -25.34 19.26
C LYS A 342 -8.01 -24.08 18.83
N GLU A 343 -7.93 -22.99 19.60
CA GLU A 343 -8.61 -21.72 19.28
C GLU A 343 -7.96 -21.02 18.07
N VAL A 344 -6.65 -21.03 18.00
CA VAL A 344 -5.92 -20.53 16.84
C VAL A 344 -6.20 -21.39 15.60
N GLU A 345 -6.33 -22.73 15.78
CA GLU A 345 -6.78 -23.62 14.70
C GLU A 345 -8.19 -23.27 14.23
N ALA A 346 -9.11 -22.94 15.14
CA ALA A 346 -10.47 -22.56 14.78
C ALA A 346 -10.51 -21.23 14.00
N ALA A 347 -9.81 -20.19 14.47
CA ALA A 347 -9.76 -18.90 13.76
C ALA A 347 -9.05 -19.01 12.40
N ILE A 348 -7.99 -19.81 12.31
CA ILE A 348 -7.33 -20.12 11.03
C ILE A 348 -8.29 -20.90 10.12
N ALA A 349 -9.04 -21.85 10.67
CA ALA A 349 -10.01 -22.62 9.90
C ALA A 349 -11.14 -21.73 9.37
N GLU A 350 -11.57 -20.74 10.15
CA GLU A 350 -12.55 -19.74 9.72
C GLU A 350 -12.00 -18.84 8.61
N ASP A 351 -10.82 -18.23 8.78
CA ASP A 351 -10.16 -17.42 7.75
C ASP A 351 -9.86 -18.23 6.47
N ASP A 352 -9.42 -19.50 6.63
CA ASP A 352 -9.21 -20.44 5.53
C ASP A 352 -10.55 -20.79 4.83
N ALA A 353 -11.62 -20.98 5.59
CA ALA A 353 -12.95 -21.26 5.03
C ALA A 353 -13.45 -20.05 4.23
N ILE A 354 -13.36 -18.84 4.80
CA ILE A 354 -13.71 -17.60 4.12
C ILE A 354 -12.93 -17.45 2.82
N THR A 355 -11.61 -17.62 2.85
CA THR A 355 -10.75 -17.52 1.67
C THR A 355 -11.08 -18.61 0.64
N ALA A 356 -11.29 -19.85 1.09
CA ALA A 356 -11.66 -20.96 0.23
C ALA A 356 -13.05 -20.76 -0.42
N HIS A 357 -14.01 -20.18 0.29
CA HIS A 357 -15.32 -19.85 -0.27
C HIS A 357 -15.23 -18.77 -1.34
N ASN A 358 -14.44 -17.70 -1.11
CA ASN A 358 -14.21 -16.66 -2.10
C ASN A 358 -13.54 -17.19 -3.36
N VAL A 359 -12.47 -17.99 -3.20
CA VAL A 359 -11.78 -18.60 -4.33
C VAL A 359 -12.67 -19.61 -5.07
N ARG A 360 -13.49 -20.38 -4.33
CA ARG A 360 -14.44 -21.32 -4.94
C ARG A 360 -15.51 -20.61 -5.76
N TYR A 361 -15.95 -19.43 -5.31
CA TYR A 361 -17.02 -18.69 -5.97
C TYR A 361 -16.50 -17.79 -7.11
N PHE A 362 -15.51 -16.94 -6.84
CA PHE A 362 -14.97 -15.96 -7.79
C PHE A 362 -13.86 -16.51 -8.68
N GLY A 363 -13.28 -17.64 -8.32
CA GLY A 363 -12.04 -18.15 -8.89
C GLY A 363 -10.81 -17.55 -8.21
N GLU A 364 -9.63 -17.90 -8.72
CA GLU A 364 -8.36 -17.34 -8.27
C GLU A 364 -8.31 -15.83 -8.52
N PRO A 365 -7.67 -15.04 -7.63
CA PRO A 365 -7.48 -13.62 -7.88
C PRO A 365 -6.81 -13.37 -9.23
N VAL A 366 -7.43 -12.54 -10.05
CA VAL A 366 -6.85 -12.16 -11.35
C VAL A 366 -5.71 -11.15 -11.21
N TYR A 367 -5.66 -10.45 -10.07
CA TYR A 367 -4.59 -9.52 -9.72
C TYR A 367 -4.43 -9.43 -8.21
N GLU A 368 -3.17 -9.42 -7.77
CA GLU A 368 -2.80 -9.25 -6.37
C GLU A 368 -1.85 -8.08 -6.21
N TYR A 369 -2.10 -7.23 -5.22
CA TYR A 369 -1.23 -6.12 -4.83
C TYR A 369 -1.12 -6.06 -3.31
N THR A 370 -0.02 -6.57 -2.79
CA THR A 370 0.19 -6.74 -1.35
C THR A 370 0.55 -5.43 -0.66
N LEU A 371 0.40 -5.40 0.67
CA LEU A 371 0.79 -4.25 1.48
C LEU A 371 2.29 -3.97 1.36
N ALA A 372 3.13 -5.00 1.40
CA ALA A 372 4.59 -4.86 1.23
C ALA A 372 4.94 -4.25 -0.13
N GLN A 373 4.34 -4.74 -1.23
CA GLN A 373 4.54 -4.16 -2.56
C GLN A 373 4.13 -2.68 -2.61
N ALA A 374 2.99 -2.34 -2.02
CA ALA A 374 2.50 -0.96 -2.01
C ALA A 374 3.40 -0.01 -1.21
N GLN A 375 4.04 -0.50 -0.17
CA GLN A 375 5.04 0.24 0.61
C GLN A 375 6.36 0.37 -0.13
N GLU A 376 6.84 -0.70 -0.76
CA GLU A 376 8.05 -0.70 -1.59
C GLU A 376 7.89 0.26 -2.79
N ASP A 377 6.73 0.26 -3.42
CA ASP A 377 6.40 1.18 -4.51
C ASP A 377 6.18 2.63 -4.03
N GLY A 378 6.12 2.88 -2.72
CA GLY A 378 5.93 4.21 -2.13
C GLY A 378 4.52 4.78 -2.29
N TYR A 379 3.53 3.94 -2.57
CA TYR A 379 2.11 4.36 -2.62
C TYR A 379 1.40 4.27 -1.28
N LEU A 380 1.96 3.50 -0.35
CA LEU A 380 1.52 3.44 1.03
C LEU A 380 2.68 3.76 1.98
N ALA A 381 2.35 4.26 3.16
CA ALA A 381 3.32 4.61 4.19
C ALA A 381 4.09 3.37 4.67
N ALA A 382 5.40 3.49 4.83
CA ALA A 382 6.23 2.42 5.34
C ALA A 382 5.83 2.03 6.78
N CYS A 383 5.77 0.73 7.05
CA CYS A 383 5.42 0.21 8.36
C CYS A 383 6.69 -0.12 9.16
N GLU A 384 6.93 0.61 10.23
CA GLU A 384 7.94 0.27 11.23
C GLU A 384 7.27 -0.47 12.40
N ILE A 385 7.61 -1.74 12.57
CA ILE A 385 7.05 -2.60 13.61
C ILE A 385 7.95 -2.51 14.86
N VAL A 386 7.36 -2.15 15.99
CA VAL A 386 8.02 -2.08 17.30
C VAL A 386 7.35 -3.09 18.22
N LYS A 387 8.00 -4.25 18.40
CA LYS A 387 7.50 -5.29 19.30
C LYS A 387 7.90 -5.01 20.73
N ARG A 388 6.93 -5.14 21.63
CA ARG A 388 7.05 -5.00 23.06
C ARG A 388 6.42 -6.22 23.72
N LYS A 389 6.92 -6.61 24.88
CA LYS A 389 6.42 -7.77 25.61
C LYS A 389 6.29 -7.46 27.09
N ALA A 390 5.10 -7.68 27.65
CA ALA A 390 4.92 -7.70 29.07
C ALA A 390 5.41 -9.04 29.63
N ASP A 391 6.29 -9.01 30.63
CA ASP A 391 6.83 -10.23 31.25
C ASP A 391 5.74 -11.08 31.90
N ILE A 392 4.69 -10.43 32.43
CA ILE A 392 3.53 -11.06 33.05
C ILE A 392 2.74 -11.93 32.08
N ASP A 393 2.77 -11.63 30.78
CA ASP A 393 1.98 -12.36 29.75
C ASP A 393 2.47 -13.82 29.56
N ALA A 394 3.67 -14.12 30.03
CA ALA A 394 4.18 -15.49 30.06
C ALA A 394 3.67 -16.31 31.24
N ARG A 395 3.00 -15.69 32.19
CA ARG A 395 2.52 -16.33 33.43
C ARG A 395 1.10 -16.88 33.23
N VAL A 396 0.85 -18.03 33.81
CA VAL A 396 -0.48 -18.61 33.95
C VAL A 396 -0.91 -18.42 35.40
N PHE A 397 -2.10 -17.91 35.60
CA PHE A 397 -2.70 -17.78 36.93
C PHE A 397 -3.76 -18.85 37.11
N THR A 398 -3.59 -19.70 38.14
CA THR A 398 -4.63 -20.63 38.52
C THR A 398 -5.71 -19.94 39.36
N ARG A 399 -6.90 -20.49 39.37
CA ARG A 399 -8.03 -20.01 40.19
C ARG A 399 -7.62 -19.84 41.66
N GLU A 400 -6.87 -20.80 42.22
CA GLU A 400 -6.38 -20.74 43.58
C GLU A 400 -5.44 -19.56 43.84
N GLU A 401 -4.52 -19.28 42.92
CA GLU A 401 -3.59 -18.14 43.03
C GLU A 401 -4.35 -16.82 42.98
N ILE A 402 -5.36 -16.72 42.10
CA ILE A 402 -6.21 -15.53 41.98
C ILE A 402 -6.97 -15.27 43.28
N LEU A 403 -7.58 -16.29 43.84
CA LEU A 403 -8.29 -16.19 45.12
C LEU A 403 -7.35 -15.80 46.29
N LYS A 404 -6.15 -16.39 46.33
CA LYS A 404 -5.13 -16.04 47.36
C LYS A 404 -4.64 -14.60 47.21
N ALA A 405 -4.57 -14.06 46.00
CA ALA A 405 -4.17 -12.68 45.72
C ALA A 405 -5.23 -11.64 46.16
N GLY A 406 -6.43 -12.10 46.54
CA GLY A 406 -7.50 -11.22 46.97
C GLY A 406 -8.22 -10.57 45.76
N VAL A 407 -8.79 -11.40 44.89
CA VAL A 407 -9.47 -10.96 43.68
C VAL A 407 -10.73 -10.13 43.99
N ARG A 408 -10.93 -9.08 43.20
CA ARG A 408 -12.10 -8.20 43.29
C ARG A 408 -12.72 -8.02 41.95
N ASP A 409 -14.02 -7.70 41.94
CA ASP A 409 -14.66 -7.23 40.70
C ASP A 409 -14.17 -5.82 40.37
N ILE A 410 -13.67 -5.62 39.21
CA ILE A 410 -13.09 -4.36 38.74
C ILE A 410 -14.10 -3.20 38.65
N LYS A 411 -15.40 -3.55 38.47
CA LYS A 411 -16.49 -2.57 38.31
C LYS A 411 -17.00 -2.10 39.67
N THR A 412 -17.15 -3.01 40.63
CA THR A 412 -17.81 -2.77 41.92
C THR A 412 -16.82 -2.70 43.08
N GLY A 413 -15.60 -3.21 42.93
CA GLY A 413 -14.60 -3.34 43.99
C GLY A 413 -14.92 -4.44 45.00
N LYS A 414 -16.01 -5.17 44.84
CA LYS A 414 -16.41 -6.25 45.75
C LYS A 414 -15.47 -7.44 45.64
N PRO A 415 -15.14 -8.11 46.78
CA PRO A 415 -14.42 -9.37 46.72
C PRO A 415 -15.20 -10.43 45.94
N LEU A 416 -14.46 -11.22 45.16
CA LEU A 416 -15.02 -12.33 44.39
C LEU A 416 -14.71 -13.66 45.02
N THR A 417 -15.58 -14.65 44.76
CA THR A 417 -15.49 -16.02 45.23
C THR A 417 -15.05 -16.96 44.09
N GLU A 418 -14.94 -18.25 44.39
CA GLU A 418 -14.56 -19.23 43.38
C GLU A 418 -15.62 -19.38 42.28
N ASP A 419 -16.91 -19.23 42.61
CA ASP A 419 -18.00 -19.33 41.67
C ASP A 419 -18.06 -18.18 40.66
N ASP A 420 -17.41 -17.05 40.98
CA ASP A 420 -17.36 -15.88 40.13
C ASP A 420 -16.20 -15.98 39.05
N LEU A 421 -15.38 -17.01 39.15
CA LEU A 421 -14.26 -17.23 38.23
C LEU A 421 -14.63 -18.28 37.17
N THR A 422 -14.75 -17.86 35.92
CA THR A 422 -15.24 -18.69 34.80
C THR A 422 -14.26 -19.78 34.37
N LYS A 423 -12.93 -19.54 34.56
CA LYS A 423 -11.87 -20.46 34.11
C LYS A 423 -11.07 -21.04 35.27
N ALA A 424 -10.50 -22.23 35.08
CA ALA A 424 -9.56 -22.84 36.03
C ALA A 424 -8.17 -22.17 35.97
N GLU A 425 -7.78 -21.70 34.79
CA GLU A 425 -6.52 -21.05 34.50
C GLU A 425 -6.72 -19.85 33.59
N TYR A 426 -6.00 -18.77 33.84
CA TYR A 426 -5.97 -17.55 33.05
C TYR A 426 -4.57 -17.32 32.49
N THR A 427 -4.47 -17.08 31.20
CA THR A 427 -3.22 -16.87 30.44
C THR A 427 -3.14 -15.43 29.94
N GLY A 428 -2.00 -15.05 29.34
CA GLY A 428 -1.83 -13.73 28.73
C GLY A 428 -2.92 -13.33 27.75
N LYS A 429 -3.61 -14.28 27.11
CA LYS A 429 -4.75 -14.01 26.20
C LYS A 429 -5.99 -13.53 26.92
N ASP A 430 -6.16 -13.95 28.15
CA ASP A 430 -7.32 -13.63 28.98
C ASP A 430 -7.13 -12.29 29.73
N PHE A 431 -5.88 -11.74 29.68
CA PHE A 431 -5.56 -10.51 30.40
C PHE A 431 -6.18 -9.29 29.70
N ASP A 432 -6.67 -8.36 30.54
CA ASP A 432 -7.44 -7.18 30.17
C ASP A 432 -8.76 -7.49 29.45
N ASP A 433 -9.15 -8.75 29.42
CA ASP A 433 -10.45 -9.27 28.97
C ASP A 433 -11.20 -9.94 30.13
N GLU A 434 -10.86 -11.17 30.45
CA GLU A 434 -11.51 -11.95 31.50
C GLU A 434 -10.84 -11.81 32.86
N LEU A 435 -9.54 -11.44 32.90
CA LEU A 435 -8.79 -11.16 34.11
C LEU A 435 -7.99 -9.89 33.97
N PHE A 436 -8.22 -8.89 34.80
CA PHE A 436 -7.42 -7.69 34.84
C PHE A 436 -6.27 -7.84 35.87
N ILE A 437 -5.09 -7.40 35.44
CA ILE A 437 -3.92 -7.22 36.27
C ILE A 437 -3.72 -5.72 36.45
N ASP A 438 -3.82 -5.24 37.71
CA ASP A 438 -3.92 -3.82 38.05
C ASP A 438 -2.83 -2.92 37.41
N LEU A 439 -1.61 -3.43 37.29
CA LEU A 439 -0.48 -2.67 36.73
C LEU A 439 -0.21 -2.95 35.23
N ARG A 440 -0.86 -3.92 34.59
CA ARG A 440 -0.55 -4.27 33.21
C ARG A 440 -0.90 -3.14 32.23
N THR A 441 -2.15 -2.73 32.18
CA THR A 441 -2.60 -1.61 31.34
C THR A 441 -1.81 -0.32 31.65
N PRO A 442 -1.63 0.15 32.91
CA PRO A 442 -0.80 1.32 33.20
C PRO A 442 0.63 1.22 32.67
N ARG A 443 1.31 0.08 32.84
CA ARG A 443 2.68 -0.10 32.37
C ARG A 443 2.80 -0.12 30.86
N MET A 444 1.84 -0.73 30.16
CA MET A 444 1.77 -0.68 28.70
C MET A 444 1.55 0.76 28.23
N CYS A 445 0.67 1.52 28.86
CA CYS A 445 0.45 2.93 28.54
C CYS A 445 1.68 3.82 28.81
N GLU A 446 2.38 3.62 29.92
CA GLU A 446 3.63 4.33 30.25
C GLU A 446 4.71 4.07 29.20
N ASP A 447 4.89 2.82 28.81
CA ASP A 447 5.85 2.44 27.77
C ASP A 447 5.46 3.03 26.41
N LEU A 448 4.21 2.89 26.00
CA LEU A 448 3.69 3.48 24.77
C LEU A 448 3.86 5.00 24.74
N PHE A 449 3.50 5.68 25.82
CA PHE A 449 3.64 7.14 25.90
C PHE A 449 5.09 7.58 25.73
N ARG A 450 6.03 6.87 26.35
CA ARG A 450 7.48 7.08 26.16
C ARG A 450 7.86 6.87 24.68
N GLN A 451 7.42 5.78 24.05
CA GLN A 451 7.69 5.49 22.63
C GLN A 451 7.14 6.61 21.74
N LEU A 452 5.93 7.10 21.98
CA LEU A 452 5.37 8.23 21.24
C LEU A 452 6.23 9.49 21.40
N CYS A 453 6.65 9.84 22.62
CA CYS A 453 7.52 10.98 22.88
C CYS A 453 8.86 10.88 22.15
N GLU A 454 9.47 9.69 22.13
CA GLU A 454 10.73 9.41 21.45
C GLU A 454 10.59 9.44 19.92
N ASN A 455 9.42 9.10 19.39
CA ASN A 455 9.17 8.88 17.97
C ASN A 455 8.38 10.01 17.28
N GLY A 456 8.41 11.21 17.76
CA GLY A 456 7.80 12.38 17.10
C GLY A 456 6.93 13.24 18.02
N GLY A 457 6.85 12.87 19.31
CA GLY A 457 6.12 13.61 20.32
C GLY A 457 4.80 12.95 20.73
N PRO A 458 4.22 13.38 21.85
CA PRO A 458 3.00 12.75 22.36
C PRO A 458 1.75 13.12 21.57
N GLU A 459 1.79 14.19 20.77
CA GLU A 459 0.64 14.72 20.03
C GLU A 459 0.48 14.10 18.64
N GLN A 460 0.85 12.82 18.50
CA GLN A 460 0.66 12.03 17.30
C GLN A 460 -0.74 11.41 17.26
N LYS A 461 -1.27 11.19 16.06
CA LYS A 461 -2.52 10.44 15.88
C LYS A 461 -2.26 8.95 16.01
N ALA A 462 -2.95 8.31 16.95
CA ALA A 462 -2.83 6.87 17.19
C ALA A 462 -4.19 6.20 17.39
N ILE A 463 -4.30 4.95 16.95
CA ILE A 463 -5.40 4.05 17.31
C ILE A 463 -4.83 2.96 18.20
N ILE A 464 -5.44 2.75 19.37
CA ILE A 464 -5.12 1.67 20.30
C ILE A 464 -6.28 0.66 20.28
N PHE A 465 -6.00 -0.55 19.79
CA PHE A 465 -6.95 -1.64 19.81
C PHE A 465 -6.95 -2.35 21.16
N CYS A 466 -8.08 -2.30 21.83
CA CYS A 466 -8.32 -2.84 23.17
C CYS A 466 -9.18 -4.10 23.11
N THR A 467 -9.19 -4.89 24.19
CA THR A 467 -9.95 -6.15 24.27
C THR A 467 -11.46 -5.92 24.42
N ARG A 468 -11.86 -4.99 25.27
CA ARG A 468 -13.27 -4.65 25.57
C ARG A 468 -13.41 -3.17 25.96
N ASP A 469 -14.65 -2.71 26.07
CA ASP A 469 -15.01 -1.33 26.40
C ASP A 469 -14.35 -0.83 27.69
N LEU A 470 -14.38 -1.64 28.75
CA LEU A 470 -13.77 -1.33 30.03
C LEU A 470 -12.24 -1.16 29.93
N HIS A 471 -11.58 -1.94 29.09
CA HIS A 471 -10.15 -1.78 28.81
C HIS A 471 -9.90 -0.47 28.06
N ALA A 472 -10.70 -0.14 27.04
CA ALA A 472 -10.58 1.12 26.30
C ALA A 472 -10.75 2.35 27.19
N ASP A 473 -11.68 2.34 28.15
CA ASP A 473 -11.87 3.41 29.14
C ASP A 473 -10.61 3.60 30.00
N ARG A 474 -10.01 2.52 30.49
CA ARG A 474 -8.80 2.56 31.33
C ARG A 474 -7.58 3.05 30.55
N VAL A 475 -7.41 2.59 29.33
CA VAL A 475 -6.33 3.05 28.45
C VAL A 475 -6.49 4.53 28.15
N ALA A 476 -7.69 4.99 27.78
CA ALA A 476 -7.93 6.41 27.52
C ALA A 476 -7.66 7.28 28.76
N MET A 477 -8.13 6.85 29.93
CA MET A 477 -7.87 7.53 31.21
C MET A 477 -6.36 7.62 31.49
N GLN A 478 -5.64 6.50 31.36
CA GLN A 478 -4.21 6.45 31.65
C GLN A 478 -3.39 7.32 30.69
N MET A 479 -3.70 7.28 29.39
CA MET A 479 -3.05 8.13 28.39
C MET A 479 -3.29 9.63 28.63
N ASN A 480 -4.51 10.02 29.04
CA ASN A 480 -4.81 11.40 29.43
C ASN A 480 -4.01 11.86 30.66
N ASN A 481 -3.86 10.98 31.67
CA ASN A 481 -3.08 11.28 32.87
C ASN A 481 -1.59 11.46 32.57
N LEU A 482 -1.02 10.58 31.72
CA LEU A 482 0.37 10.67 31.27
C LEU A 482 0.61 11.96 30.48
N TYR A 483 -0.30 12.33 29.59
CA TYR A 483 -0.20 13.55 28.82
C TYR A 483 -0.31 14.80 29.70
N ALA A 484 -1.23 14.82 30.66
CA ALA A 484 -1.36 15.93 31.61
C ALA A 484 -0.09 16.12 32.44
N ALA A 485 0.51 15.03 32.94
CA ALA A 485 1.77 15.05 33.67
C ALA A 485 2.91 15.57 32.78
N TRP A 486 3.01 15.11 31.53
CA TRP A 486 4.01 15.57 30.57
C TRP A 486 3.86 17.06 30.24
N CYS A 487 2.63 17.55 30.03
CA CYS A 487 2.37 18.98 29.79
C CYS A 487 2.84 19.82 30.96
N LYS A 488 2.53 19.39 32.21
CA LYS A 488 2.98 20.08 33.43
C LYS A 488 4.50 20.12 33.52
N GLN A 489 5.17 19.01 33.25
CA GLN A 489 6.66 18.93 33.33
C GLN A 489 7.34 19.80 32.25
N ASN A 490 6.72 19.95 31.09
CA ASN A 490 7.29 20.69 29.95
C ASN A 490 6.76 22.12 29.83
N GLY A 491 5.94 22.59 30.77
CA GLY A 491 5.35 23.93 30.73
C GLY A 491 4.46 24.21 29.53
N ARG A 492 3.79 23.15 28.98
CA ARG A 492 2.93 23.26 27.81
C ARG A 492 1.45 23.26 28.19
N PRO A 493 0.61 24.03 27.52
CA PRO A 493 -0.82 23.94 27.74
C PRO A 493 -1.33 22.57 27.33
N ARG A 494 -2.24 22.03 28.12
CA ARG A 494 -2.90 20.75 27.77
C ARG A 494 -3.91 20.99 26.66
N LYS A 495 -3.88 20.15 25.63
CA LYS A 495 -4.91 20.09 24.59
C LYS A 495 -6.09 19.21 25.02
N ASP A 496 -7.29 19.58 24.61
CA ASP A 496 -8.50 18.85 24.94
C ASP A 496 -8.62 17.55 24.12
N ASP A 497 -9.40 16.60 24.65
CA ASP A 497 -9.68 15.32 24.00
C ASP A 497 -8.42 14.56 23.55
N TYR A 498 -7.35 14.58 24.36
CA TYR A 498 -6.09 13.94 23.97
C TYR A 498 -6.27 12.46 23.66
N ALA A 499 -6.86 11.70 24.59
CA ALA A 499 -7.23 10.30 24.36
C ALA A 499 -8.73 10.11 24.69
N PHE A 500 -9.42 9.32 23.86
CA PHE A 500 -10.86 9.10 24.00
C PHE A 500 -11.21 7.66 23.64
N LYS A 501 -12.27 7.14 24.27
CA LYS A 501 -12.88 5.87 23.89
C LYS A 501 -13.69 6.07 22.60
N CYS A 502 -13.57 5.12 21.65
CA CYS A 502 -14.31 5.08 20.41
C CYS A 502 -14.81 3.66 20.18
N THR A 503 -16.00 3.35 20.67
CA THR A 503 -16.62 2.03 20.59
C THR A 503 -18.10 2.19 20.25
N ALA A 504 -18.83 1.10 20.10
CA ALA A 504 -20.27 1.15 19.88
C ALA A 504 -21.04 1.91 20.99
N ALA A 505 -20.47 1.98 22.20
CA ALA A 505 -21.02 2.73 23.32
C ALA A 505 -20.82 4.26 23.23
N GLY A 506 -20.00 4.77 22.28
CA GLY A 506 -19.79 6.20 22.06
C GLY A 506 -18.42 6.59 21.54
N GLY A 507 -18.25 7.90 21.25
CA GLY A 507 -16.98 8.51 20.82
C GLY A 507 -16.75 8.52 19.31
N ALA A 508 -17.65 7.95 18.53
CA ALA A 508 -17.56 7.97 17.05
C ALA A 508 -17.59 9.39 16.47
N ASP A 509 -18.28 10.31 17.11
CA ASP A 509 -18.35 11.74 16.79
C ASP A 509 -16.98 12.44 16.78
N LYS A 510 -16.04 11.96 17.61
CA LYS A 510 -14.67 12.51 17.69
C LYS A 510 -13.76 12.07 16.53
N ILE A 511 -14.15 11.09 15.75
CA ILE A 511 -13.36 10.58 14.62
C ILE A 511 -13.19 11.65 13.53
N GLU A 512 -14.21 12.44 13.25
CA GLU A 512 -14.08 13.55 12.30
C GLU A 512 -13.09 14.60 12.78
N THR A 513 -13.11 14.92 14.09
CA THR A 513 -12.12 15.78 14.71
C THR A 513 -10.71 15.18 14.62
N MET A 514 -10.56 13.89 14.90
CA MET A 514 -9.29 13.19 14.77
C MET A 514 -8.75 13.24 13.34
N ARG A 515 -9.62 13.14 12.33
CA ARG A 515 -9.29 13.19 10.91
C ARG A 515 -8.85 14.58 10.48
N GLY A 516 -9.59 15.62 10.87
CA GLY A 516 -9.42 17.00 10.41
C GLY A 516 -8.47 17.87 11.25
N SER A 517 -8.36 17.63 12.56
CA SER A 517 -7.66 18.51 13.48
C SER A 517 -6.24 18.06 13.83
N GLY A 518 -5.26 18.97 13.77
CA GLY A 518 -3.93 18.81 14.36
C GLY A 518 -3.86 19.16 15.85
N GLU A 519 -4.97 19.65 16.45
CA GLU A 519 -4.96 20.24 17.78
C GLU A 519 -5.82 19.47 18.80
N ARG A 520 -6.59 18.47 18.37
CA ARG A 520 -7.49 17.68 19.23
C ARG A 520 -7.57 16.24 18.77
N ALA A 521 -8.12 15.38 19.62
CA ALA A 521 -8.43 13.99 19.35
C ALA A 521 -7.20 13.24 18.77
N PHE A 522 -6.21 13.02 19.63
CA PHE A 522 -4.94 12.39 19.20
C PHE A 522 -4.99 10.88 19.25
N ILE A 523 -5.58 10.30 20.31
CA ILE A 523 -5.55 8.85 20.53
C ILE A 523 -6.96 8.32 20.68
N ALA A 524 -7.38 7.44 19.73
CA ALA A 524 -8.62 6.69 19.81
C ALA A 524 -8.37 5.31 20.41
N CYS A 525 -9.05 5.00 21.52
CA CYS A 525 -9.05 3.67 22.14
C CYS A 525 -10.30 2.94 21.71
N THR A 526 -10.17 1.84 20.97
CA THR A 526 -11.29 1.15 20.33
C THR A 526 -11.24 -0.35 20.55
N VAL A 527 -12.38 -1.00 20.42
CA VAL A 527 -12.47 -2.46 20.37
C VAL A 527 -12.57 -2.89 18.90
N ASP A 528 -13.71 -2.68 18.25
CA ASP A 528 -13.97 -3.15 16.88
C ASP A 528 -14.41 -2.03 15.92
N LEU A 529 -14.88 -0.89 16.44
CA LEU A 529 -15.47 0.16 15.60
C LEU A 529 -14.52 0.70 14.53
N LEU A 530 -13.22 0.75 14.80
CA LEU A 530 -12.20 1.26 13.89
C LEU A 530 -11.46 0.17 13.10
N GLU A 531 -11.92 -1.09 13.15
CA GLU A 531 -11.32 -2.19 12.37
C GLU A 531 -11.49 -1.95 10.87
N ALA A 532 -12.67 -1.54 10.43
CA ALA A 532 -12.97 -1.29 9.02
C ALA A 532 -13.61 0.10 8.83
N GLY A 533 -13.48 0.67 7.64
CA GLY A 533 -14.26 1.81 7.18
C GLY A 533 -13.71 3.20 7.50
N VAL A 534 -12.96 3.40 8.57
CA VAL A 534 -12.48 4.73 8.96
C VAL A 534 -11.16 5.07 8.29
N ASP A 535 -11.10 6.21 7.59
CA ASP A 535 -9.92 6.72 6.90
C ASP A 535 -9.37 7.95 7.66
N ILE A 536 -8.19 7.79 8.27
CA ILE A 536 -7.47 8.85 8.97
C ILE A 536 -6.07 8.96 8.35
N GLU A 537 -5.90 9.82 7.35
CA GLU A 537 -4.64 9.95 6.61
C GLU A 537 -3.47 10.34 7.51
N ARG A 538 -3.73 11.14 8.55
CA ARG A 538 -2.74 11.61 9.53
C ARG A 538 -2.36 10.58 10.60
N LEU A 539 -2.86 9.35 10.53
CA LEU A 539 -2.61 8.34 11.56
C LEU A 539 -1.15 7.90 11.56
N ASN A 540 -0.44 8.21 12.64
CA ASN A 540 0.99 7.95 12.81
C ASN A 540 1.28 6.60 13.48
N ALA A 541 0.35 6.10 14.28
CA ALA A 541 0.55 4.86 15.02
C ALA A 541 -0.70 3.98 15.07
N VAL A 542 -0.48 2.68 14.93
CA VAL A 542 -1.44 1.62 15.20
C VAL A 542 -0.88 0.79 16.34
N VAL A 543 -1.67 0.57 17.39
CA VAL A 543 -1.21 -0.06 18.63
C VAL A 543 -2.10 -1.23 18.97
N PHE A 544 -1.51 -2.38 19.24
CA PHE A 544 -2.22 -3.58 19.67
C PHE A 544 -1.99 -3.85 21.15
N PHE A 545 -3.03 -3.63 21.95
CA PHE A 545 -3.15 -4.04 23.36
C PHE A 545 -4.05 -5.28 23.50
N ARG A 546 -4.57 -5.78 22.37
CA ARG A 546 -5.38 -7.00 22.31
C ARG A 546 -4.69 -8.09 21.50
N TYR A 547 -4.97 -9.33 21.86
CA TYR A 547 -4.60 -10.46 21.03
C TYR A 547 -5.57 -10.57 19.84
N LEU A 548 -5.06 -10.92 18.67
CA LEU A 548 -5.84 -11.21 17.47
C LEU A 548 -5.47 -12.60 16.98
N GLN A 549 -6.46 -13.29 16.46
CA GLN A 549 -6.30 -14.60 15.86
C GLN A 549 -6.60 -14.56 14.35
N SER A 550 -7.46 -13.64 13.92
CA SER A 550 -7.81 -13.45 12.51
C SER A 550 -6.82 -12.54 11.81
N ALA A 551 -6.23 -13.05 10.73
CA ALA A 551 -5.38 -12.29 9.84
C ALA A 551 -6.17 -11.23 9.06
N ILE A 552 -7.41 -11.53 8.70
CA ILE A 552 -8.28 -10.59 7.98
C ILE A 552 -8.45 -9.33 8.81
N LYS A 553 -8.86 -9.48 10.08
CA LYS A 553 -8.99 -8.35 11.02
C LYS A 553 -7.66 -7.61 11.21
N PHE A 554 -6.56 -8.35 11.36
CA PHE A 554 -5.23 -7.78 11.50
C PHE A 554 -4.85 -6.87 10.32
N TYR A 555 -4.96 -7.35 9.07
CA TYR A 555 -4.65 -6.54 7.89
C TYR A 555 -5.57 -5.32 7.74
N GLN A 556 -6.83 -5.44 8.12
CA GLN A 556 -7.76 -4.30 8.14
C GLN A 556 -7.34 -3.23 9.15
N MET A 557 -6.96 -3.64 10.37
CA MET A 557 -6.48 -2.73 11.43
C MET A 557 -5.16 -2.05 11.05
N VAL A 558 -4.18 -2.81 10.54
CA VAL A 558 -2.89 -2.28 10.06
C VAL A 558 -3.09 -1.30 8.91
N GLY A 559 -4.03 -1.61 8.03
CA GLY A 559 -4.39 -0.78 6.89
C GLY A 559 -4.83 0.64 7.26
N ARG A 560 -5.22 0.89 8.52
CA ARG A 560 -5.55 2.25 8.98
C ARG A 560 -4.33 3.18 8.98
N GLY A 561 -3.12 2.66 9.27
CA GLY A 561 -1.89 3.43 9.30
C GLY A 561 -1.26 3.70 7.94
N THR A 562 -1.66 2.97 6.91
CA THR A 562 -0.93 2.90 5.64
C THR A 562 -1.05 4.12 4.73
N ARG A 563 -1.99 5.04 4.98
CA ARG A 563 -2.17 6.24 4.17
C ARG A 563 -0.97 7.16 4.25
N ILE A 564 -0.58 7.73 3.12
CA ILE A 564 0.39 8.83 3.04
C ILE A 564 -0.37 10.14 3.23
N HIS A 565 0.23 11.07 3.98
CA HIS A 565 -0.30 12.42 4.13
C HIS A 565 0.83 13.43 3.91
N GLU A 566 0.83 14.06 2.74
CA GLU A 566 1.92 14.93 2.29
C GLU A 566 2.06 16.21 3.11
N GLU A 567 0.93 16.81 3.51
CA GLU A 567 0.95 18.06 4.29
C GLU A 567 1.68 17.91 5.64
N THR A 568 1.52 16.76 6.31
CA THR A 568 2.22 16.48 7.58
C THR A 568 3.50 15.66 7.37
N GLN A 569 3.90 15.43 6.11
CA GLN A 569 5.08 14.63 5.75
C GLN A 569 5.04 13.22 6.36
N LYS A 570 3.86 12.63 6.48
CA LYS A 570 3.70 11.28 6.98
C LYS A 570 3.92 10.29 5.84
N TYR A 571 5.10 9.67 5.79
CA TYR A 571 5.49 8.63 4.83
C TYR A 571 5.74 7.29 5.50
N LYS A 572 5.68 7.24 6.83
CA LYS A 572 5.72 6.03 7.63
C LYS A 572 4.71 6.11 8.76
N PHE A 573 4.43 4.94 9.34
CA PHE A 573 3.70 4.83 10.58
C PHE A 573 4.34 3.76 11.47
N TRP A 574 4.06 3.83 12.75
CA TRP A 574 4.52 2.85 13.73
C TRP A 574 3.41 1.84 14.01
N LEU A 575 3.79 0.58 14.07
CA LEU A 575 2.96 -0.51 14.53
C LEU A 575 3.52 -0.99 15.87
N TYR A 576 2.90 -0.57 16.95
CA TYR A 576 3.30 -1.00 18.29
C TYR A 576 2.55 -2.27 18.66
N ASP A 577 3.30 -3.34 18.86
CA ASP A 577 2.77 -4.67 19.15
C ASP A 577 3.17 -5.13 20.53
N TYR A 578 2.21 -5.17 21.45
CA TYR A 578 2.37 -5.63 22.83
C TYR A 578 1.91 -7.08 23.04
N THR A 579 1.33 -7.71 22.03
CA THR A 579 0.67 -9.01 22.14
C THR A 579 1.21 -10.07 21.18
N GLY A 580 2.23 -9.72 20.35
CA GLY A 580 2.78 -10.61 19.35
C GLY A 580 1.93 -10.76 18.09
N VAL A 581 0.90 -9.91 17.92
CA VAL A 581 -0.03 -9.97 16.77
C VAL A 581 0.64 -9.77 15.42
N THR A 582 1.80 -9.10 15.37
CA THR A 582 2.56 -8.93 14.13
C THR A 582 3.15 -10.24 13.59
N ASP A 583 3.11 -11.32 14.34
CA ASP A 583 3.43 -12.66 13.83
C ASP A 583 2.40 -13.16 12.80
N LEU A 584 1.25 -12.47 12.68
CA LEU A 584 0.27 -12.68 11.60
C LEU A 584 0.68 -12.11 10.25
N PHE A 585 1.78 -11.34 10.14
CA PHE A 585 2.34 -10.99 8.85
C PHE A 585 2.98 -12.19 8.17
N GLY A 586 2.64 -12.37 6.90
CA GLY A 586 3.17 -13.46 6.08
C GLY A 586 2.36 -14.75 6.22
N ALA A 587 2.93 -15.85 5.71
CA ALA A 587 2.24 -17.13 5.64
C ALA A 587 2.25 -17.93 6.97
N GLU A 588 2.91 -17.43 8.01
CA GLU A 588 3.01 -18.10 9.30
C GLU A 588 2.03 -17.48 10.30
N PHE A 589 0.77 -17.91 10.20
CA PHE A 589 -0.25 -17.57 11.19
C PHE A 589 -0.04 -18.35 12.48
N ILE A 590 0.92 -17.93 13.30
CA ILE A 590 1.06 -18.46 14.66
C ILE A 590 1.48 -17.32 15.56
N THR A 591 0.51 -16.73 16.26
CA THR A 591 0.81 -16.17 17.56
C THR A 591 1.15 -17.34 18.48
N ASN A 592 2.42 -17.55 18.75
CA ASN A 592 2.79 -18.43 19.85
C ASN A 592 2.40 -17.75 21.15
N PRO A 593 1.31 -18.18 21.82
CA PRO A 593 1.19 -17.86 23.23
C PRO A 593 2.40 -18.47 23.97
N PRO A 594 2.84 -17.91 25.08
CA PRO A 594 3.83 -18.56 25.92
C PRO A 594 3.37 -19.98 26.18
N ARG A 595 4.28 -20.95 26.01
CA ARG A 595 4.01 -22.37 26.22
C ARG A 595 3.49 -22.59 27.63
N SER A 596 2.19 -22.83 27.77
CA SER A 596 1.63 -23.46 28.97
C SER A 596 1.82 -24.97 28.81
N GLY A 597 2.34 -25.59 29.86
CA GLY A 597 2.49 -27.05 29.94
C GLY A 597 1.14 -27.75 29.73
N SER A 598 1.21 -28.92 29.19
CA SER A 598 0.11 -29.85 28.91
C SER A 598 -0.86 -30.06 30.08
N GLY A 599 -2.13 -29.87 29.83
CA GLY A 599 -3.20 -30.37 30.70
C GLY A 599 -4.53 -30.34 29.97
N GLY A 600 -5.12 -31.48 29.77
CA GLY A 600 -6.20 -31.76 28.85
C GLY A 600 -7.62 -31.40 29.32
N GLY A 601 -8.48 -31.29 28.34
CA GLY A 601 -9.86 -31.79 28.40
C GLY A 601 -10.93 -30.76 28.73
N GLY A 602 -11.81 -30.55 27.77
CA GLY A 602 -13.15 -30.00 28.01
C GLY A 602 -13.61 -29.15 26.83
N GLY A 603 -14.39 -29.74 25.94
CA GLY A 603 -15.01 -29.01 24.86
C GLY A 603 -16.17 -28.15 25.34
N ASP A 604 -16.24 -26.96 24.79
CA ASP A 604 -17.53 -26.34 24.57
C ASP A 604 -17.45 -25.57 23.25
N THR A 605 -18.36 -25.88 22.36
CA THR A 605 -18.53 -25.26 21.06
C THR A 605 -19.32 -23.98 21.26
N GLY A 606 -18.61 -22.88 21.54
CA GLY A 606 -19.17 -21.55 21.50
C GLY A 606 -19.06 -20.98 20.09
N GLU A 607 -20.17 -20.85 19.40
CA GLU A 607 -20.32 -20.04 18.20
C GLU A 607 -19.84 -18.62 18.50
N GLY A 608 -18.76 -18.21 17.87
CA GLY A 608 -18.23 -16.84 17.93
C GLY A 608 -19.15 -15.88 17.18
N GLY A 609 -20.22 -15.48 17.78
CA GLY A 609 -21.05 -14.36 17.36
C GLY A 609 -20.25 -13.07 17.55
N ASP A 610 -20.27 -12.24 16.50
CA ASP A 610 -19.79 -10.86 16.50
C ASP A 610 -20.79 -9.98 17.29
N GLU A 611 -20.98 -10.26 18.56
CA GLU A 611 -21.78 -9.44 19.46
C GLU A 611 -20.86 -8.40 20.11
N SER A 612 -21.05 -7.14 19.72
CA SER A 612 -20.72 -6.01 20.59
C SER A 612 -21.58 -6.14 21.85
N GLU A 613 -21.15 -6.98 22.79
CA GLU A 613 -21.81 -7.07 24.08
C GLU A 613 -21.76 -5.70 24.74
N GLY A 614 -22.87 -5.02 24.74
CA GLY A 614 -23.19 -4.02 25.73
C GLY A 614 -22.91 -4.68 27.09
N ASP A 615 -22.29 -3.94 28.00
CA ASP A 615 -21.87 -4.32 29.34
C ASP A 615 -22.92 -5.23 30.05
N ASP A 616 -22.91 -6.51 29.72
CA ASP A 616 -23.79 -7.53 30.28
C ASP A 616 -23.29 -7.85 31.67
N GLY A 617 -23.70 -7.17 32.67
CA GLY A 617 -23.63 -7.45 34.11
C GLY A 617 -22.61 -8.45 34.65
N HIS A 618 -21.76 -9.02 33.81
CA HIS A 618 -20.75 -10.00 34.18
C HIS A 618 -19.68 -9.41 35.08
N THR A 619 -19.34 -10.14 36.10
CA THR A 619 -18.26 -9.87 37.02
C THR A 619 -16.91 -9.99 36.29
N VAL A 620 -16.06 -8.97 36.38
CA VAL A 620 -14.71 -8.98 35.79
C VAL A 620 -13.66 -8.97 36.89
N PRO A 621 -12.92 -10.07 37.10
CA PRO A 621 -11.94 -10.19 38.14
C PRO A 621 -10.71 -9.29 37.90
N VAL A 622 -10.23 -8.62 38.97
CA VAL A 622 -8.95 -7.91 39.00
C VAL A 622 -8.10 -8.38 40.16
N ILE A 623 -6.83 -8.60 39.89
CA ILE A 623 -5.81 -8.92 40.88
C ILE A 623 -4.76 -7.81 40.99
N GLY A 624 -4.36 -7.51 42.23
CA GLY A 624 -3.34 -6.50 42.50
C GLY A 624 -2.01 -7.10 42.93
N GLY A 625 -1.03 -6.21 43.08
CA GLY A 625 0.28 -6.55 43.63
C GLY A 625 1.24 -7.29 42.72
N GLN A 626 0.89 -7.47 41.45
CA GLN A 626 1.74 -8.11 40.44
C GLN A 626 2.75 -7.10 39.87
N ARG A 627 4.03 -7.48 39.84
CA ARG A 627 5.04 -6.67 39.14
C ARG A 627 4.91 -6.91 37.62
N VAL A 628 4.88 -5.83 36.83
CA VAL A 628 4.82 -5.88 35.37
C VAL A 628 5.97 -5.06 34.79
N LEU A 629 6.78 -5.67 33.93
CA LEU A 629 7.86 -5.03 33.17
C LEU A 629 7.55 -5.16 31.65
N ILE A 630 7.73 -4.06 30.95
CA ILE A 630 7.61 -4.03 29.48
C ILE A 630 9.00 -4.06 28.86
N ASN A 631 9.31 -5.12 28.12
CA ASN A 631 10.62 -5.35 27.52
C ASN A 631 10.57 -5.12 26.00
N PRO A 632 11.67 -4.62 25.38
CA PRO A 632 11.81 -4.63 23.94
C PRO A 632 11.82 -6.06 23.38
N ASP A 633 11.10 -6.31 22.28
CA ASP A 633 11.08 -7.62 21.60
C ASP A 633 11.46 -7.52 20.11
N GLY A 634 12.03 -6.39 19.68
CA GLY A 634 12.60 -6.15 18.38
C GLY A 634 11.98 -5.00 17.60
N ARG A 635 12.69 -4.59 16.54
CA ARG A 635 12.23 -3.61 15.54
C ARG A 635 12.38 -4.20 14.14
N PHE A 636 11.34 -4.09 13.34
CA PHE A 636 11.28 -4.73 12.03
C PHE A 636 10.68 -3.79 10.99
N ILE A 637 10.97 -4.07 9.72
CA ILE A 637 10.31 -3.47 8.56
C ILE A 637 9.46 -4.57 7.92
N LEU A 638 8.28 -4.24 7.45
CA LEU A 638 7.53 -5.10 6.57
C LEU A 638 8.13 -4.99 5.17
N GLY A 639 8.56 -6.11 4.61
CA GLY A 639 9.12 -6.20 3.26
C GLY A 639 8.63 -7.46 2.56
N SER A 640 9.10 -7.67 1.33
CA SER A 640 8.83 -8.87 0.55
C SER A 640 10.12 -9.67 0.34
N ARG A 641 10.07 -10.97 0.58
CA ARG A 641 11.16 -11.89 0.29
C ARG A 641 10.60 -13.10 -0.45
N ASP A 642 11.14 -13.41 -1.63
CA ASP A 642 10.63 -14.47 -2.50
C ASP A 642 9.13 -14.37 -2.82
N GLY A 643 8.65 -13.12 -3.01
CA GLY A 643 7.24 -12.82 -3.27
C GLY A 643 6.31 -12.99 -2.06
N ARG A 644 6.87 -13.13 -0.84
CA ARG A 644 6.11 -13.26 0.42
C ARG A 644 6.36 -12.08 1.32
N GLU A 645 5.30 -11.57 1.94
CA GLU A 645 5.43 -10.57 2.99
C GLU A 645 6.17 -11.18 4.18
N THR A 646 7.17 -10.46 4.69
CA THR A 646 7.97 -10.91 5.83
C THR A 646 8.43 -9.73 6.67
N ARG A 647 8.67 -9.99 7.94
CA ARG A 647 9.27 -9.02 8.84
C ARG A 647 10.79 -9.13 8.75
N ILE A 648 11.43 -8.05 8.35
CA ILE A 648 12.89 -7.97 8.24
C ILE A 648 13.40 -7.11 9.38
N PRO A 649 14.34 -7.60 10.22
CA PRO A 649 14.96 -6.77 11.24
C PRO A 649 15.55 -5.50 10.64
N VAL A 650 15.33 -4.35 11.24
CA VAL A 650 15.78 -3.03 10.72
C VAL A 650 17.28 -3.04 10.41
N ASP A 651 18.09 -3.63 11.30
CA ASP A 651 19.53 -3.71 11.12
C ASP A 651 19.95 -4.63 9.98
N GLU A 652 19.20 -5.70 9.72
CA GLU A 652 19.42 -6.59 8.57
C GLU A 652 19.08 -5.87 7.26
N TYR A 653 17.93 -5.20 7.22
CA TYR A 653 17.49 -4.43 6.05
C TYR A 653 18.51 -3.36 5.70
N ARG A 654 18.96 -2.58 6.68
CA ARG A 654 19.99 -1.55 6.50
C ARG A 654 21.29 -2.15 5.96
N ARG A 655 21.78 -3.22 6.57
CA ARG A 655 23.01 -3.90 6.12
C ARG A 655 22.90 -4.39 4.68
N GLU A 656 21.76 -4.88 4.27
CA GLU A 656 21.56 -5.37 2.92
C GLU A 656 21.57 -4.22 1.90
N VAL A 657 20.88 -3.13 2.19
CA VAL A 657 20.90 -1.91 1.37
C VAL A 657 22.33 -1.40 1.19
N ILE A 658 23.07 -1.26 2.29
CA ILE A 658 24.44 -0.74 2.26
C ILE A 658 25.41 -1.70 1.56
N ARG A 659 25.30 -3.00 1.80
CA ARG A 659 26.15 -4.01 1.13
C ARG A 659 26.06 -3.92 -0.40
N ARG A 660 24.88 -3.65 -0.93
CA ARG A 660 24.65 -3.49 -2.38
C ARG A 660 25.31 -2.23 -2.93
N VAL A 661 25.22 -1.14 -2.20
CA VAL A 661 25.92 0.11 -2.56
C VAL A 661 27.44 -0.10 -2.59
N LEU A 662 27.99 -0.81 -1.58
CA LEU A 662 29.42 -1.10 -1.50
C LEU A 662 29.92 -2.06 -2.59
N ARG A 663 29.06 -2.85 -3.22
CA ARG A 663 29.42 -3.65 -4.39
C ARG A 663 29.65 -2.82 -5.64
N GLU A 664 28.87 -1.74 -5.80
CA GLU A 664 28.95 -0.85 -6.95
C GLU A 664 30.06 0.22 -6.80
N ALA A 665 30.39 0.60 -5.56
CA ALA A 665 31.40 1.60 -5.24
C ALA A 665 32.16 1.20 -3.97
N HIS A 666 33.45 0.96 -4.09
CA HIS A 666 34.25 0.40 -2.99
C HIS A 666 34.74 1.43 -1.97
N ASN A 667 34.77 2.69 -2.35
CA ASN A 667 35.18 3.81 -1.49
C ASN A 667 34.29 5.03 -1.76
N LEU A 668 34.43 6.06 -0.90
CA LEU A 668 33.62 7.27 -0.97
C LEU A 668 33.82 8.06 -2.26
N ASP A 669 35.04 8.08 -2.82
CA ASP A 669 35.34 8.82 -4.06
C ASP A 669 34.71 8.11 -5.27
N ASP A 670 34.77 6.79 -5.35
CA ASP A 670 34.06 5.99 -6.35
C ASP A 670 32.55 6.21 -6.24
N PHE A 671 32.05 6.21 -5.01
CA PHE A 671 30.62 6.46 -4.76
C PHE A 671 30.20 7.87 -5.18
N ARG A 672 31.01 8.88 -4.88
CA ARG A 672 30.76 10.26 -5.33
C ARG A 672 30.74 10.35 -6.85
N ALA A 673 31.73 9.77 -7.52
CA ALA A 673 31.83 9.74 -8.99
C ALA A 673 30.60 9.04 -9.62
N LEU A 674 30.13 7.94 -9.00
CA LEU A 674 28.91 7.25 -9.40
C LEU A 674 27.68 8.15 -9.17
N TRP A 675 27.61 8.81 -8.01
CA TRP A 675 26.45 9.59 -7.58
C TRP A 675 26.17 10.82 -8.42
N ILE A 676 27.20 11.55 -8.82
CA ILE A 676 27.04 12.74 -9.66
C ILE A 676 26.57 12.42 -11.06
N GLU A 677 26.80 11.21 -11.55
CA GLU A 677 26.37 10.75 -12.86
C GLU A 677 24.95 10.17 -12.79
N ALA A 678 23.98 10.94 -13.28
CA ALA A 678 22.57 10.62 -13.17
C ALA A 678 22.23 9.19 -13.62
N LYS A 679 22.81 8.72 -14.72
CA LYS A 679 22.54 7.36 -15.24
C LYS A 679 23.05 6.26 -14.29
N LYS A 680 24.25 6.41 -13.74
CA LYS A 680 24.83 5.41 -12.82
C LYS A 680 24.10 5.39 -11.48
N ARG A 681 23.83 6.58 -10.93
CA ARG A 681 23.05 6.69 -9.69
C ARG A 681 21.68 6.04 -9.82
N ARG A 682 20.99 6.29 -10.93
CA ARG A 682 19.66 5.70 -11.18
C ARG A 682 19.74 4.19 -11.26
N ARG A 683 20.71 3.63 -11.98
CA ARG A 683 20.93 2.18 -12.02
C ARG A 683 21.12 1.58 -10.63
N LEU A 684 21.91 2.22 -9.78
CA LEU A 684 22.12 1.79 -8.41
C LEU A 684 20.79 1.74 -7.63
N ILE A 685 20.00 2.82 -7.68
CA ILE A 685 18.72 2.91 -6.98
C ILE A 685 17.72 1.88 -7.53
N ASP A 686 17.63 1.75 -8.85
CA ASP A 686 16.73 0.77 -9.49
C ASP A 686 17.11 -0.67 -9.15
N HIS A 687 18.39 -0.98 -9.06
CA HIS A 687 18.87 -2.28 -8.63
C HIS A 687 18.46 -2.59 -7.19
N LEU A 688 18.56 -1.60 -6.28
CA LEU A 688 18.08 -1.74 -4.91
C LEU A 688 16.56 -2.00 -4.86
N LEU A 689 15.79 -1.24 -5.63
CA LEU A 689 14.33 -1.36 -5.69
C LEU A 689 13.89 -2.68 -6.37
N GLY A 690 14.58 -3.11 -7.43
CA GLY A 690 14.30 -4.38 -8.12
C GLY A 690 14.43 -5.59 -7.20
N ASP A 691 15.29 -5.50 -6.20
CA ASP A 691 15.48 -6.51 -5.16
C ASP A 691 14.61 -6.28 -3.90
N ASN A 692 13.62 -5.42 -3.98
CA ASN A 692 12.69 -5.07 -2.89
C ASN A 692 13.35 -4.42 -1.66
N PHE A 693 14.42 -3.62 -1.86
CA PHE A 693 15.06 -2.84 -0.82
C PHE A 693 14.99 -1.34 -1.13
N SER A 694 14.09 -0.64 -0.50
CA SER A 694 13.94 0.80 -0.67
C SER A 694 14.90 1.60 0.22
N PRO A 695 15.84 2.36 -0.36
CA PRO A 695 16.69 3.26 0.40
C PRO A 695 15.92 4.34 1.15
N GLU A 696 14.79 4.75 0.59
CA GLU A 696 13.92 5.76 1.21
C GLU A 696 13.27 5.24 2.48
N VAL A 697 12.80 4.00 2.47
CA VAL A 697 12.18 3.39 3.65
C VAL A 697 13.16 3.37 4.81
N ILE A 698 14.41 2.92 4.59
CA ILE A 698 15.40 2.85 5.67
C ILE A 698 15.88 4.24 6.08
N ARG A 699 15.98 5.20 5.15
CA ARG A 699 16.30 6.59 5.47
C ARG A 699 15.24 7.22 6.39
N GLU A 700 13.95 6.97 6.13
CA GLU A 700 12.85 7.41 7.00
C GLU A 700 12.92 6.76 8.38
N ILE A 701 13.19 5.46 8.44
CA ILE A 701 13.32 4.71 9.69
C ILE A 701 14.52 5.20 10.52
N ASP A 702 15.62 5.54 9.90
CA ASP A 702 16.81 6.09 10.55
C ASP A 702 16.67 7.59 10.88
N ARG A 703 15.50 8.19 10.62
CA ARG A 703 15.20 9.61 10.88
C ARG A 703 16.13 10.57 10.12
N MET A 704 16.53 10.16 8.93
CA MET A 704 17.39 10.94 8.04
C MET A 704 16.61 11.57 6.87
N SER A 705 15.32 11.85 7.02
CA SER A 705 14.46 12.46 6.00
C SER A 705 14.96 13.81 5.50
N ASP A 706 15.63 14.59 6.39
CA ASP A 706 16.25 15.88 6.06
C ASP A 706 17.56 15.77 5.27
N PHE A 707 18.10 14.55 5.18
CA PHE A 707 19.35 14.29 4.48
C PHE A 707 19.08 13.84 3.04
N ASP A 708 20.01 14.04 2.16
CA ASP A 708 19.99 13.42 0.84
C ASP A 708 20.37 11.94 0.93
N LEU A 709 19.95 11.11 -0.04
CA LEU A 709 20.40 9.71 -0.09
C LEU A 709 21.92 9.58 -0.20
N TYR A 710 22.59 10.56 -0.81
CA TYR A 710 24.06 10.62 -0.80
C TYR A 710 24.62 10.61 0.62
N ASP A 711 24.08 11.47 1.48
CA ASP A 711 24.50 11.58 2.88
C ASP A 711 24.14 10.33 3.67
N PHE A 712 22.98 9.74 3.40
CA PHE A 712 22.57 8.48 4.02
C PHE A 712 23.56 7.34 3.67
N PHE A 713 23.84 7.13 2.41
CA PHE A 713 24.79 6.10 1.96
C PHE A 713 26.24 6.42 2.37
N GLY A 714 26.63 7.68 2.30
CA GLY A 714 27.94 8.16 2.75
C GLY A 714 28.19 7.84 4.23
N HIS A 715 27.19 8.10 5.06
CA HIS A 715 27.26 7.84 6.49
C HIS A 715 27.32 6.35 6.83
N HIS A 716 26.36 5.59 6.34
CA HIS A 716 26.24 4.16 6.71
C HIS A 716 27.22 3.26 5.96
N GLY A 717 27.59 3.60 4.73
CA GLY A 717 28.49 2.78 3.89
C GLY A 717 29.96 3.12 4.07
N TYR A 718 30.28 4.43 4.18
CA TYR A 718 31.67 4.89 4.13
C TYR A 718 32.10 5.66 5.38
N ARG A 719 31.23 5.73 6.42
CA ARG A 719 31.48 6.46 7.68
C ARG A 719 31.72 7.96 7.44
N ALA A 720 31.21 8.50 6.38
CA ALA A 720 31.29 9.93 6.09
C ALA A 720 30.39 10.73 7.05
N ARG A 721 30.75 11.98 7.29
CA ARG A 721 29.89 12.89 8.03
C ARG A 721 28.65 13.20 7.20
N ALA A 722 27.47 12.89 7.71
CA ALA A 722 26.22 13.26 7.07
C ALA A 722 25.91 14.75 7.32
N LEU A 723 25.48 15.44 6.28
CA LEU A 723 24.99 16.81 6.32
C LEU A 723 23.52 16.83 5.90
N LYS A 724 22.69 17.59 6.62
CA LYS A 724 21.34 17.88 6.15
C LYS A 724 21.36 18.64 4.84
N ARG A 725 20.36 18.46 4.00
CA ARG A 725 20.30 19.14 2.69
C ARG A 725 20.58 20.66 2.77
N PRO A 726 19.98 21.45 3.70
CA PRO A 726 20.32 22.87 3.85
C PRO A 726 21.79 23.12 4.27
N GLU A 727 22.32 22.27 5.17
CA GLU A 727 23.70 22.37 5.62
C GLU A 727 24.69 22.11 4.48
N ARG A 728 24.45 21.07 3.67
CA ARG A 728 25.27 20.74 2.50
C ARG A 728 25.24 21.85 1.46
N GLY A 729 24.04 22.38 1.16
CA GLY A 729 23.88 23.50 0.24
C GLY A 729 24.61 24.75 0.70
N ALA A 730 24.55 25.10 1.98
CA ALA A 730 25.28 26.23 2.56
C ALA A 730 26.80 26.00 2.56
N HIS A 731 27.22 24.79 2.96
CA HIS A 731 28.65 24.41 2.96
C HIS A 731 29.27 24.45 1.56
N TYR A 732 28.52 24.01 0.53
CA TYR A 732 28.97 24.11 -0.86
C TYR A 732 29.32 25.54 -1.23
N VAL A 733 28.44 26.49 -0.89
CA VAL A 733 28.70 27.91 -1.21
C VAL A 733 29.89 28.46 -0.43
N GLN A 734 29.99 28.13 0.86
CA GLN A 734 31.02 28.61 1.75
C GLN A 734 32.42 28.03 1.41
N ALA A 735 32.51 26.72 1.23
CA ALA A 735 33.77 26.02 0.97
C ALA A 735 34.36 26.35 -0.40
N ASN A 736 33.54 26.81 -1.35
CA ASN A 736 33.96 27.14 -2.71
C ASN A 736 33.94 28.65 -3.01
N ALA A 737 34.01 29.49 -1.99
CA ALA A 737 33.94 30.96 -2.15
C ALA A 737 34.97 31.47 -3.16
N ALA A 738 36.23 31.06 -3.04
CA ALA A 738 37.29 31.46 -3.95
C ALA A 738 37.07 30.99 -5.42
N TRP A 739 36.41 29.85 -5.61
CA TRP A 739 36.05 29.36 -6.95
C TRP A 739 35.00 30.27 -7.59
N PHE A 740 33.99 30.70 -6.80
CA PHE A 740 32.97 31.63 -7.28
C PHE A 740 33.51 33.05 -7.54
N GLU A 741 34.50 33.51 -6.77
CA GLU A 741 35.12 34.79 -6.94
C GLU A 741 35.99 34.86 -8.23
N GLY A 742 36.44 33.70 -8.71
CA GLY A 742 37.26 33.59 -9.93
C GLY A 742 36.44 33.57 -11.23
N MET A 743 35.12 33.73 -11.21
CA MET A 743 34.26 33.66 -12.38
C MET A 743 33.37 34.89 -12.55
N GLU A 744 32.74 35.02 -13.72
CA GLU A 744 31.78 36.09 -13.96
C GLU A 744 30.58 36.00 -13.01
N ASN A 745 30.06 37.14 -12.61
CA ASN A 745 29.00 37.23 -11.61
C ASN A 745 27.74 36.44 -12.01
N ALA A 746 27.36 36.41 -13.28
CA ALA A 746 26.25 35.67 -13.82
C ALA A 746 26.41 34.15 -13.59
N SER A 747 27.56 33.60 -13.93
CA SER A 747 27.94 32.21 -13.75
C SER A 747 27.98 31.84 -12.26
N ALA A 748 28.53 32.73 -11.42
CA ALA A 748 28.58 32.53 -9.97
C ALA A 748 27.18 32.48 -9.35
N ILE A 749 26.24 33.32 -9.78
CA ILE A 749 24.83 33.29 -9.31
C ILE A 749 24.18 31.96 -9.69
N VAL A 750 24.31 31.52 -10.93
CA VAL A 750 23.72 30.23 -11.38
C VAL A 750 24.29 29.07 -10.57
N LEU A 751 25.59 29.00 -10.39
CA LEU A 751 26.25 27.90 -9.67
C LEU A 751 25.98 27.92 -8.17
N LYS A 752 25.87 29.07 -7.52
CA LYS A 752 25.45 29.22 -6.13
C LYS A 752 23.98 28.80 -5.96
N GLY A 753 23.13 29.10 -6.96
CA GLY A 753 21.76 28.69 -7.01
C GLY A 753 21.56 27.18 -6.95
N LEU A 754 22.52 26.38 -7.41
CA LEU A 754 22.50 24.91 -7.26
C LEU A 754 22.51 24.50 -5.80
N GLY A 755 23.27 25.15 -4.93
CA GLY A 755 23.30 24.91 -3.49
C GLY A 755 21.93 25.17 -2.86
N THR A 756 21.25 26.24 -3.27
CA THR A 756 19.90 26.58 -2.81
C THR A 756 18.87 25.54 -3.28
N GLN A 757 18.94 25.11 -4.53
CA GLN A 757 18.03 24.11 -5.07
C GLN A 757 18.26 22.73 -4.45
N PHE A 758 19.51 22.37 -4.20
CA PHE A 758 19.85 21.17 -3.45
C PHE A 758 19.29 21.21 -2.03
N ALA A 759 19.44 22.34 -1.34
CA ALA A 759 18.90 22.53 0.02
C ALA A 759 17.38 22.29 0.09
N GLN A 760 16.65 22.64 -0.98
CA GLN A 760 15.20 22.46 -1.08
C GLN A 760 14.80 21.04 -1.48
N GLY A 761 15.52 20.41 -2.42
CA GLY A 761 15.07 19.19 -3.06
C GLY A 761 16.08 18.06 -3.21
N GLY A 762 17.30 18.22 -2.65
CA GLY A 762 18.34 17.21 -2.77
C GLY A 762 18.92 17.08 -4.19
N THR A 763 19.55 15.95 -4.42
CA THR A 763 20.20 15.62 -5.71
C THR A 763 19.23 15.72 -6.90
N GLU A 764 17.97 15.32 -6.73
CA GLU A 764 16.98 15.31 -7.81
C GLU A 764 16.59 16.71 -8.28
N ALA A 765 16.61 17.70 -7.39
CA ALA A 765 16.33 19.08 -7.75
C ALA A 765 17.35 19.68 -8.75
N LEU A 766 18.54 19.10 -8.77
CA LEU A 766 19.60 19.52 -9.69
C LEU A 766 19.47 18.94 -11.12
N GLU A 767 18.50 18.07 -11.34
CA GLU A 767 18.34 17.32 -12.59
C GLU A 767 17.02 17.59 -13.30
N THR A 768 16.13 18.33 -12.65
CA THR A 768 14.86 18.71 -13.26
C THR A 768 15.04 19.88 -14.22
N PRO A 769 14.35 19.90 -15.37
CA PRO A 769 14.31 21.08 -16.24
C PRO A 769 13.87 22.36 -15.52
N ALA A 770 13.03 22.23 -14.50
CA ALA A 770 12.55 23.31 -13.66
C ALA A 770 13.68 24.05 -12.90
N LEU A 771 14.89 23.48 -12.81
CA LEU A 771 16.07 24.15 -12.29
C LEU A 771 16.36 25.47 -13.05
N TRP A 772 16.17 25.43 -14.35
CA TRP A 772 16.45 26.56 -15.23
C TRP A 772 15.34 27.63 -15.25
N ASP A 773 14.17 27.29 -14.72
CA ASP A 773 13.03 28.21 -14.57
C ASP A 773 13.03 28.94 -13.22
N VAL A 774 13.98 28.60 -12.33
CA VAL A 774 14.16 29.32 -11.05
C VAL A 774 14.50 30.79 -11.33
N PRO A 775 13.76 31.75 -10.76
CA PRO A 775 13.87 33.15 -11.15
C PRO A 775 15.31 33.70 -11.11
N GLU A 776 16.05 33.41 -10.04
CA GLU A 776 17.45 33.88 -9.88
C GLU A 776 18.39 33.26 -10.92
N ILE A 777 18.21 31.97 -11.21
CA ILE A 777 19.03 31.26 -12.22
C ILE A 777 18.69 31.76 -13.62
N ARG A 778 17.41 31.93 -13.92
CA ARG A 778 16.93 32.38 -15.21
C ARG A 778 17.35 33.83 -15.51
N GLN A 779 17.25 34.73 -14.52
CA GLN A 779 17.66 36.12 -14.65
C GLN A 779 19.17 36.26 -14.85
N ALA A 780 19.97 35.37 -14.26
CA ALA A 780 21.41 35.33 -14.45
C ALA A 780 21.86 34.69 -15.79
N GLY A 781 20.91 34.29 -16.65
CA GLY A 781 21.20 33.75 -17.98
C GLY A 781 21.19 32.21 -18.06
N GLY A 782 20.92 31.52 -16.97
CA GLY A 782 20.72 30.05 -16.95
C GLY A 782 21.88 29.26 -17.56
N LEU A 783 21.59 28.39 -18.54
CA LEU A 783 22.61 27.60 -19.24
C LEU A 783 23.62 28.46 -20.05
N ASP A 784 23.18 29.61 -20.56
CA ASP A 784 24.07 30.48 -21.35
C ASP A 784 25.18 31.10 -20.49
N ALA A 785 24.88 31.44 -19.23
CA ALA A 785 25.88 31.89 -18.27
C ALA A 785 26.96 30.82 -17.98
N LEU A 786 26.63 29.54 -18.07
CA LEU A 786 27.59 28.45 -17.89
C LEU A 786 28.47 28.21 -19.13
N ARG A 787 27.99 28.53 -20.32
CA ARG A 787 28.77 28.40 -21.57
C ARG A 787 30.04 29.24 -21.59
N VAL A 788 30.07 30.33 -20.86
CA VAL A 788 31.26 31.17 -20.71
C VAL A 788 32.39 30.42 -20.00
N LEU A 789 32.05 29.49 -19.10
CA LEU A 789 33.02 28.68 -18.35
C LEU A 789 33.44 27.40 -19.09
N GLY A 790 32.74 27.04 -20.17
CA GLY A 790 32.99 25.83 -20.95
C GLY A 790 31.72 25.06 -21.32
N ALA A 791 31.84 23.78 -21.63
CA ALA A 791 30.70 22.95 -21.93
C ALA A 791 29.79 22.81 -20.67
N PRO A 792 28.50 23.21 -20.72
CA PRO A 792 27.62 23.24 -19.55
C PRO A 792 27.56 21.93 -18.77
N VAL A 793 27.62 20.79 -19.47
CA VAL A 793 27.63 19.46 -18.84
C VAL A 793 28.87 19.27 -17.97
N GLN A 794 30.04 19.69 -18.40
CA GLN A 794 31.29 19.58 -17.64
C GLN A 794 31.30 20.54 -16.44
N VAL A 795 30.82 21.76 -16.63
CA VAL A 795 30.69 22.76 -15.55
C VAL A 795 29.72 22.25 -14.47
N MET A 796 28.60 21.66 -14.86
CA MET A 796 27.66 21.06 -13.95
C MET A 796 28.22 19.84 -13.22
N GLN A 797 29.02 19.01 -13.88
CA GLN A 797 29.71 17.90 -13.23
C GLN A 797 30.70 18.38 -12.18
N GLU A 798 31.52 19.42 -12.51
CA GLU A 798 32.45 20.02 -11.56
C GLU A 798 31.69 20.62 -10.35
N ALA A 799 30.61 21.34 -10.58
CA ALA A 799 29.78 21.89 -9.52
C ALA A 799 29.23 20.81 -8.61
N LYS A 800 28.72 19.70 -9.18
CA LYS A 800 28.24 18.53 -8.41
C LYS A 800 29.39 17.86 -7.64
N MET A 801 30.57 17.71 -8.23
CA MET A 801 31.75 17.17 -7.53
C MET A 801 32.11 18.01 -6.31
N ARG A 802 32.04 19.34 -6.41
CA ARG A 802 32.28 20.26 -5.30
C ARG A 802 31.17 20.23 -4.25
N LEU A 803 29.91 20.09 -4.65
CA LEU A 803 28.76 19.97 -3.74
C LEU A 803 28.83 18.71 -2.88
N PHE A 804 29.22 17.58 -3.48
CA PHE A 804 29.36 16.30 -2.80
C PHE A 804 30.76 16.00 -2.27
N GLY A 805 31.73 16.89 -2.55
CA GLY A 805 33.14 16.75 -2.19
C GLY A 805 33.46 17.08 -0.74
N VAL A 806 32.48 17.38 0.06
CA VAL A 806 32.66 17.90 1.43
C VAL A 806 32.17 16.90 2.46
#